data_77fc196acaa25239bbef0cd0c0de6f05
#
_entry.id   77fc196acaa25239bbef0cd0c0de6f05
#
_cell.length_a   1.000
_cell.length_b   1.000
_cell.length_c   1.000
_cell.angle_alpha   90.00
_cell.angle_beta   90.00
_cell.angle_gamma   90.00
#
_symmetry.space_group_name_H-M   'P 1'
#
loop_
_entity.id
_entity.type
_entity.pdbx_description
1 polymer ?
#
loop_
_entity_poly.entity_id
_entity_poly.type
_entity_poly.pdbx_seq_one_letter_code
_entity_poly.pdbx_strand_id
1 'polypeptide(L)'
;MKKFYLFMMLFLFACLSNAQIKVQGVPRNDISGISNLNTTTISFSDIQYWVGSGTNQAAFVVQWNDGKNPDAMVWGFKWNGNATGEDMLKAIAKADHRLYTLLYQGTQFGSAVGGIGFDLNGQGTNALIKSGNTTYPLYPVNGFVNTTAYDFDSYTIVDAANDHWQSGWTVNGYWAYWVKNPADADFGYSSVGASSRALENGSWDVWNFNVGFNVTPVSSTITPVSPFVASTNYTNGYFMVNEEWFGHTNGSVNFIDNNGQINYRVYSNANNNQAFGATTQYGTIYGDKFYFVSKQAADGGDTQYTPGGRLVVANAQTMQKLAGFNNIGGGDGRSFVGVNEHKGYIGTSTGIVTFNIDNLQVGSLITGTGGNGQIGNMIRTSQYVFAVKQGAGILVINPNTDTIVSTIAGGFYSVVQAKDGSVWGIQDQKLININPTTFATQVYNIPTTKYFGDWGAWNAGRFTASNKENALYWINSISSWSSGTKIVRFDVTTKTFNENFAEIPGQTGQFKQIPYGAALRVNPVTGELVLNTTESGYGAHYQKNWIHTYDMTGTLINTKTLNDYYWFPSLTVFTNNSVPVVSNILPSQVTAGNTTTIDLKSIVSDADNMEVSVVKTIKSNSNPTAVSAVINTNDELILTPLVSGTSDIVIGFNSNGKLVEKNITVNSTTSTLATAEVKKLEFSIYPNPVTDILTIKTQEKIQNVSIYDTSGRVVNAQLNNGQINVTTLPKGIYILKAVTDKAVYQQKLIKN
;
A
#
# COMPACT_ATOMS: atom_id res chain seq x y z
N MET A 1 11.18 -32.71 -39.19
CA MET A 1 9.74 -32.52 -38.90
C MET A 1 9.47 -32.21 -37.43
N LYS A 2 9.96 -32.96 -36.42
CA LYS A 2 9.69 -32.65 -34.99
C LYS A 2 10.16 -31.24 -34.52
N LYS A 3 11.22 -30.67 -35.05
CA LYS A 3 11.69 -29.32 -34.69
C LYS A 3 10.87 -28.20 -35.34
N PHE A 4 10.18 -28.46 -36.42
CA PHE A 4 9.32 -27.51 -37.13
C PHE A 4 7.98 -27.35 -36.37
N TYR A 5 7.44 -28.45 -35.83
CA TYR A 5 6.21 -28.40 -34.99
C TYR A 5 6.43 -27.71 -33.63
N LEU A 6 7.63 -27.85 -33.04
CA LEU A 6 7.96 -27.14 -31.78
C LEU A 6 8.08 -25.63 -32.02
N PHE A 7 8.60 -25.20 -33.17
CA PHE A 7 8.70 -23.79 -33.54
C PHE A 7 7.34 -23.18 -33.88
N MET A 8 6.48 -23.96 -34.55
CA MET A 8 5.09 -23.56 -34.81
C MET A 8 4.22 -23.52 -33.55
N MET A 9 4.46 -24.44 -32.59
CA MET A 9 3.80 -24.40 -31.28
C MET A 9 4.26 -23.24 -30.38
N LEU A 10 5.56 -22.88 -30.45
CA LEU A 10 6.05 -21.68 -29.77
C LEU A 10 5.54 -20.39 -30.44
N PHE A 11 5.32 -20.37 -31.75
CA PHE A 11 4.73 -19.23 -32.44
C PHE A 11 3.22 -19.09 -32.18
N LEU A 12 2.49 -20.21 -32.02
CA LEU A 12 1.10 -20.19 -31.59
C LEU A 12 0.95 -19.74 -30.12
N PHE A 13 1.90 -20.07 -29.24
CA PHE A 13 1.91 -19.57 -27.85
C PHE A 13 2.32 -18.10 -27.77
N ALA A 14 3.14 -17.58 -28.67
CA ALA A 14 3.49 -16.16 -28.72
C ALA A 14 2.35 -15.29 -29.29
N CYS A 15 1.43 -15.87 -30.07
CA CYS A 15 0.22 -15.17 -30.56
C CYS A 15 -0.95 -15.23 -29.57
N LEU A 16 -0.84 -15.97 -28.47
CA LEU A 16 -1.82 -16.02 -27.38
C LEU A 16 -1.39 -15.17 -26.16
N SER A 17 -0.41 -14.28 -26.33
CA SER A 17 -0.24 -13.20 -25.35
C SER A 17 -1.43 -12.25 -25.46
N ASN A 18 -2.53 -12.66 -24.84
CA ASN A 18 -3.65 -11.77 -24.55
C ASN A 18 -3.07 -10.48 -23.98
N ALA A 19 -3.37 -9.35 -24.62
CA ALA A 19 -3.16 -8.07 -24.01
C ALA A 19 -3.78 -8.15 -22.62
N GLN A 20 -2.97 -8.17 -21.57
CA GLN A 20 -3.50 -8.13 -20.21
C GLN A 20 -4.14 -6.76 -20.05
N ILE A 21 -5.46 -6.70 -20.22
CA ILE A 21 -6.25 -5.52 -19.93
C ILE A 21 -6.19 -5.35 -18.41
N LYS A 22 -5.40 -4.38 -17.98
CA LYS A 22 -5.33 -4.01 -16.58
C LYS A 22 -6.62 -3.24 -16.26
N VAL A 23 -7.62 -3.97 -15.76
CA VAL A 23 -8.91 -3.42 -15.37
C VAL A 23 -8.71 -2.60 -14.11
N GLN A 24 -8.98 -1.31 -14.18
CA GLN A 24 -9.14 -0.47 -12.99
C GLN A 24 -10.62 -0.51 -12.58
N GLY A 25 -10.94 -1.19 -11.49
CA GLY A 25 -12.28 -1.19 -10.90
C GLY A 25 -12.60 0.19 -10.30
N VAL A 26 -13.84 0.63 -10.42
CA VAL A 26 -14.31 1.90 -9.86
C VAL A 26 -15.35 1.60 -8.78
N PRO A 27 -15.21 2.21 -7.60
CA PRO A 27 -16.21 2.06 -6.53
C PRO A 27 -17.53 2.72 -6.87
N ARG A 28 -18.58 2.17 -6.30
CA ARG A 28 -19.99 2.35 -6.65
C ARG A 28 -20.68 3.65 -6.24
N ASN A 29 -20.14 4.51 -5.44
CA ASN A 29 -20.92 5.57 -4.79
C ASN A 29 -20.43 6.96 -5.18
N ASP A 30 -20.94 7.53 -6.23
CA ASP A 30 -21.29 8.95 -6.38
C ASP A 30 -21.69 9.30 -7.81
N ILE A 31 -22.99 9.53 -8.01
CA ILE A 31 -23.53 10.02 -9.27
C ILE A 31 -23.63 11.55 -9.28
N SER A 32 -23.27 12.22 -8.18
CA SER A 32 -23.41 13.67 -8.04
C SER A 32 -22.43 14.53 -8.86
N GLY A 33 -21.66 13.92 -9.76
CA GLY A 33 -20.63 14.60 -10.54
C GLY A 33 -20.66 14.35 -12.04
N ILE A 34 -21.83 14.34 -12.68
CA ILE A 34 -21.92 14.36 -14.14
C ILE A 34 -21.50 15.76 -14.60
N SER A 35 -20.28 15.92 -15.09
CA SER A 35 -19.87 17.16 -15.74
C SER A 35 -20.52 17.19 -17.12
N ASN A 36 -21.49 18.10 -17.31
CA ASN A 36 -21.96 18.43 -18.64
C ASN A 36 -20.79 18.99 -19.45
N LEU A 37 -20.36 18.23 -20.45
CA LEU A 37 -19.39 18.74 -21.41
C LEU A 37 -20.07 19.83 -22.25
N ASN A 38 -19.73 21.07 -22.01
CA ASN A 38 -20.27 22.23 -22.76
C ASN A 38 -19.60 22.36 -24.16
N THR A 39 -19.24 21.25 -24.80
CA THR A 39 -18.60 21.25 -26.11
C THR A 39 -19.52 20.64 -27.15
N THR A 40 -19.61 21.26 -28.30
CA THR A 40 -20.41 20.79 -29.46
C THR A 40 -19.83 19.53 -30.12
N THR A 41 -18.63 19.09 -29.72
CA THR A 41 -17.97 17.86 -30.16
C THR A 41 -17.10 17.33 -29.02
N ILE A 42 -17.32 16.08 -28.63
CA ILE A 42 -16.50 15.41 -27.64
C ILE A 42 -15.18 14.95 -28.28
N SER A 43 -14.08 15.09 -27.55
CA SER A 43 -12.77 14.58 -27.92
C SER A 43 -12.27 13.51 -26.93
N PHE A 44 -11.20 12.79 -27.28
CA PHE A 44 -10.61 11.82 -26.35
C PHE A 44 -10.12 12.45 -25.03
N SER A 45 -9.78 13.74 -25.04
CA SER A 45 -9.37 14.48 -23.83
C SER A 45 -10.52 14.70 -22.84
N ASP A 46 -11.77 14.63 -23.31
CA ASP A 46 -12.96 14.82 -22.49
C ASP A 46 -13.42 13.53 -21.81
N ILE A 47 -12.87 12.39 -22.22
CA ILE A 47 -13.21 11.09 -21.65
C ILE A 47 -12.52 10.91 -20.30
N GLN A 48 -13.31 10.75 -19.24
CA GLN A 48 -12.81 10.61 -17.87
C GLN A 48 -12.63 9.14 -17.48
N TYR A 49 -13.43 8.22 -18.01
CA TYR A 49 -13.39 6.80 -17.67
C TYR A 49 -12.65 6.00 -18.75
N TRP A 50 -11.44 5.53 -18.42
CA TRP A 50 -10.61 4.75 -19.31
C TRP A 50 -10.42 3.33 -18.80
N VAL A 51 -10.57 2.36 -19.70
CA VAL A 51 -10.40 0.92 -19.44
C VAL A 51 -9.20 0.40 -20.22
N GLY A 52 -8.45 -0.52 -19.59
CA GLY A 52 -7.29 -1.13 -20.20
C GLY A 52 -6.03 -0.26 -20.19
N SER A 53 -4.99 -0.75 -20.85
CA SER A 53 -3.69 -0.06 -20.97
C SER A 53 -3.05 -0.36 -22.32
N GLY A 54 -2.37 0.61 -22.90
CA GLY A 54 -1.70 0.45 -24.19
C GLY A 54 -1.51 1.78 -24.91
N THR A 55 -0.91 1.71 -26.08
CA THR A 55 -0.62 2.86 -26.94
C THR A 55 -1.78 3.24 -27.85
N ASN A 56 -2.68 2.29 -28.15
CA ASN A 56 -3.89 2.54 -28.92
C ASN A 56 -5.04 2.95 -28.01
N GLN A 57 -5.93 3.78 -28.52
CA GLN A 57 -7.13 4.25 -27.82
C GLN A 57 -8.35 4.28 -28.73
N ALA A 58 -9.52 3.96 -28.18
CA ALA A 58 -10.82 4.06 -28.83
C ALA A 58 -11.86 4.57 -27.87
N ALA A 59 -12.96 5.11 -28.37
CA ALA A 59 -14.13 5.52 -27.59
C ALA A 59 -15.30 4.56 -27.83
N PHE A 60 -15.98 4.21 -26.74
CA PHE A 60 -17.20 3.41 -26.71
C PHE A 60 -18.35 4.27 -26.21
N VAL A 61 -19.40 4.43 -27.01
CA VAL A 61 -20.55 5.26 -26.70
C VAL A 61 -21.79 4.40 -26.67
N VAL A 62 -22.66 4.63 -25.68
CA VAL A 62 -24.00 4.05 -25.60
C VAL A 62 -25.00 5.18 -25.56
N GLN A 63 -26.00 5.13 -26.45
CA GLN A 63 -27.16 6.03 -26.50
C GLN A 63 -28.44 5.25 -26.32
N TRP A 64 -29.15 5.47 -25.21
CA TRP A 64 -30.32 4.66 -24.85
C TRP A 64 -31.62 5.11 -25.51
N ASN A 65 -31.80 6.40 -25.78
CA ASN A 65 -33.04 6.96 -26.28
C ASN A 65 -34.26 6.55 -25.44
N ASP A 66 -34.09 6.46 -24.12
CA ASP A 66 -35.12 6.05 -23.15
C ASP A 66 -35.75 7.23 -22.39
N GLY A 67 -35.41 8.45 -22.78
CA GLY A 67 -35.92 9.69 -22.18
C GLY A 67 -35.29 10.04 -20.82
N LYS A 68 -34.28 9.32 -20.38
CA LYS A 68 -33.52 9.61 -19.14
C LYS A 68 -32.25 10.38 -19.45
N ASN A 69 -31.73 11.11 -18.46
CA ASN A 69 -30.50 11.85 -18.58
C ASN A 69 -29.37 11.21 -17.77
N PRO A 70 -28.13 11.16 -18.30
CA PRO A 70 -27.73 11.57 -19.66
C PRO A 70 -28.21 10.57 -20.74
N ASP A 71 -28.73 11.05 -21.87
CA ASP A 71 -29.19 10.17 -22.94
C ASP A 71 -28.11 9.28 -23.57
N ALA A 72 -26.87 9.76 -23.54
CA ALA A 72 -25.68 9.04 -24.03
C ALA A 72 -24.48 9.15 -23.09
N MET A 73 -23.71 8.07 -23.01
CA MET A 73 -22.47 8.02 -22.23
C MET A 73 -21.31 7.51 -23.06
N VAL A 74 -20.06 7.89 -22.65
CA VAL A 74 -18.83 7.50 -23.34
C VAL A 74 -17.77 6.99 -22.37
N TRP A 75 -17.11 5.90 -22.74
CA TRP A 75 -15.93 5.32 -22.09
C TRP A 75 -14.74 5.30 -23.06
N GLY A 76 -13.55 5.38 -22.53
CA GLY A 76 -12.31 5.17 -23.27
C GLY A 76 -11.78 3.74 -23.11
N PHE A 77 -11.22 3.20 -24.16
CA PHE A 77 -10.58 1.89 -24.17
C PHE A 77 -9.13 2.02 -24.67
N LYS A 78 -8.17 1.41 -23.95
CA LYS A 78 -6.75 1.37 -24.33
C LYS A 78 -6.27 -0.06 -24.47
N TRP A 79 -5.48 -0.32 -25.56
CA TRP A 79 -4.97 -1.65 -25.80
C TRP A 79 -3.63 -1.62 -26.56
N ASN A 80 -2.98 -2.79 -26.62
CA ASN A 80 -1.83 -3.08 -27.50
C ASN A 80 -2.18 -4.22 -28.45
N GLY A 81 -1.59 -4.21 -29.65
CA GLY A 81 -1.88 -5.24 -30.67
C GLY A 81 -3.24 -5.04 -31.32
N ASN A 82 -3.96 -6.13 -31.59
CA ASN A 82 -5.26 -6.13 -32.24
C ASN A 82 -6.39 -6.23 -31.19
N ALA A 83 -7.45 -5.48 -31.40
CA ALA A 83 -8.68 -5.58 -30.62
C ALA A 83 -9.90 -5.35 -31.51
N THR A 84 -11.05 -5.87 -31.09
CA THR A 84 -12.34 -5.72 -31.76
C THR A 84 -13.30 -4.84 -30.97
N GLY A 85 -14.36 -4.36 -31.60
CA GLY A 85 -15.44 -3.66 -30.92
C GLY A 85 -16.11 -4.50 -29.81
N GLU A 86 -16.16 -5.83 -29.98
CA GLU A 86 -16.67 -6.74 -28.94
C GLU A 86 -15.70 -6.85 -27.75
N ASP A 87 -14.38 -6.87 -27.99
CA ASP A 87 -13.39 -6.84 -26.91
C ASP A 87 -13.50 -5.57 -26.09
N MET A 88 -13.69 -4.42 -26.74
CA MET A 88 -13.90 -3.13 -26.09
C MET A 88 -15.17 -3.14 -25.23
N LEU A 89 -16.33 -3.56 -25.78
CA LEU A 89 -17.59 -3.65 -25.05
C LEU A 89 -17.47 -4.53 -23.80
N LYS A 90 -16.90 -5.74 -23.98
CA LYS A 90 -16.72 -6.70 -22.88
C LYS A 90 -15.75 -6.19 -21.83
N ALA A 91 -14.67 -5.54 -22.23
CA ALA A 91 -13.69 -4.96 -21.31
C ALA A 91 -14.32 -3.85 -20.45
N ILE A 92 -15.12 -2.97 -21.09
CA ILE A 92 -15.77 -1.86 -20.40
C ILE A 92 -16.87 -2.38 -19.46
N ALA A 93 -17.73 -3.29 -19.91
CA ALA A 93 -18.77 -3.89 -19.05
C ALA A 93 -18.17 -4.65 -17.86
N LYS A 94 -16.99 -5.25 -18.03
CA LYS A 94 -16.25 -5.89 -16.94
C LYS A 94 -15.65 -4.89 -15.97
N ALA A 95 -15.22 -3.72 -16.45
CA ALA A 95 -14.53 -2.70 -15.65
C ALA A 95 -15.49 -1.77 -14.93
N ASP A 96 -16.52 -1.28 -15.62
CA ASP A 96 -17.55 -0.42 -15.03
C ASP A 96 -18.77 -1.26 -14.65
N HIS A 97 -18.86 -1.58 -13.36
CA HIS A 97 -19.94 -2.40 -12.81
C HIS A 97 -21.33 -1.77 -12.91
N ARG A 98 -21.42 -0.50 -13.25
CA ARG A 98 -22.70 0.17 -13.53
C ARG A 98 -23.22 -0.14 -14.93
N LEU A 99 -22.30 -0.48 -15.87
CA LEU A 99 -22.65 -0.91 -17.23
C LEU A 99 -22.84 -2.42 -17.27
N TYR A 100 -23.95 -2.86 -17.82
CA TYR A 100 -24.26 -4.28 -17.98
C TYR A 100 -24.96 -4.54 -19.30
N THR A 101 -24.70 -5.72 -19.87
CA THR A 101 -25.16 -6.07 -21.19
C THR A 101 -25.76 -7.46 -21.24
N LEU A 102 -26.80 -7.61 -22.07
CA LEU A 102 -27.36 -8.90 -22.48
C LEU A 102 -26.83 -9.22 -23.87
N LEU A 103 -26.06 -10.30 -23.99
CA LEU A 103 -25.44 -10.74 -25.24
C LEU A 103 -26.05 -12.05 -25.71
N TYR A 104 -26.46 -12.10 -26.96
CA TYR A 104 -26.80 -13.34 -27.62
C TYR A 104 -25.55 -13.94 -28.24
N GLN A 105 -25.29 -15.19 -27.88
CA GLN A 105 -24.10 -15.92 -28.36
C GLN A 105 -24.51 -17.04 -29.33
N GLY A 106 -23.56 -17.49 -30.14
CA GLY A 106 -23.75 -18.62 -31.04
C GLY A 106 -24.09 -18.22 -32.46
N THR A 107 -23.97 -16.94 -32.82
CA THR A 107 -24.09 -16.52 -34.22
C THR A 107 -22.75 -16.71 -34.96
N GLN A 108 -22.82 -16.98 -36.25
CA GLN A 108 -21.62 -17.02 -37.11
C GLN A 108 -20.95 -15.63 -37.26
N PHE A 109 -21.58 -14.57 -36.76
CA PHE A 109 -21.11 -13.19 -36.83
C PHE A 109 -20.64 -12.66 -35.47
N GLY A 110 -20.46 -13.52 -34.46
CA GLY A 110 -20.14 -13.15 -33.10
C GLY A 110 -21.33 -12.91 -32.21
N SER A 111 -21.13 -12.20 -31.10
CA SER A 111 -22.22 -11.87 -30.17
C SER A 111 -23.08 -10.74 -30.71
N ALA A 112 -24.42 -10.88 -30.62
CA ALA A 112 -25.34 -9.77 -30.85
C ALA A 112 -25.71 -9.12 -29.52
N VAL A 113 -25.81 -7.79 -29.51
CA VAL A 113 -26.22 -7.02 -28.32
C VAL A 113 -27.74 -7.01 -28.25
N GLY A 114 -28.31 -7.65 -27.25
CA GLY A 114 -29.76 -7.72 -26.99
C GLY A 114 -30.23 -6.67 -26.00
N GLY A 115 -29.40 -6.24 -25.09
CA GLY A 115 -29.73 -5.21 -24.10
C GLY A 115 -28.50 -4.57 -23.50
N ILE A 116 -28.60 -3.26 -23.21
CA ILE A 116 -27.58 -2.51 -22.46
C ILE A 116 -28.29 -1.67 -21.39
N GLY A 117 -27.75 -1.69 -20.18
CA GLY A 117 -28.23 -0.88 -19.08
C GLY A 117 -27.10 -0.22 -18.32
N PHE A 118 -27.44 0.79 -17.52
CA PHE A 118 -26.52 1.50 -16.67
C PHE A 118 -27.18 1.94 -15.36
N ASP A 119 -26.53 1.65 -14.24
CA ASP A 119 -26.95 2.04 -12.89
C ASP A 119 -26.71 3.54 -12.69
N LEU A 120 -27.73 4.35 -12.86
CA LEU A 120 -27.67 5.80 -12.75
C LEU A 120 -27.64 6.29 -11.31
N ASN A 121 -28.26 5.55 -10.37
CA ASN A 121 -28.40 5.99 -8.99
C ASN A 121 -27.41 5.34 -8.02
N GLY A 122 -26.59 4.43 -8.49
CA GLY A 122 -25.56 3.76 -7.66
C GLY A 122 -26.11 2.85 -6.57
N GLN A 123 -27.39 2.49 -6.63
CA GLN A 123 -28.02 1.64 -5.61
C GLN A 123 -27.58 0.18 -5.69
N GLY A 124 -26.96 -0.21 -6.77
CA GLY A 124 -26.42 -1.56 -6.93
C GLY A 124 -27.43 -2.69 -6.94
N THR A 125 -28.70 -2.38 -7.12
CA THR A 125 -29.80 -3.35 -7.09
C THR A 125 -30.09 -3.95 -8.46
N ASN A 126 -29.16 -4.25 -9.19
CA ASN A 126 -29.16 -4.50 -10.61
C ASN A 126 -29.38 -5.99 -10.90
N ALA A 127 -30.54 -6.48 -11.07
CA ALA A 127 -30.81 -7.80 -11.59
C ALA A 127 -31.60 -7.72 -12.89
N LEU A 128 -31.15 -8.43 -13.93
CA LEU A 128 -31.91 -8.68 -15.12
C LEU A 128 -33.09 -9.61 -14.78
N ILE A 129 -34.28 -9.19 -15.10
CA ILE A 129 -35.51 -9.97 -14.89
C ILE A 129 -36.07 -10.33 -16.25
N LYS A 130 -36.28 -11.61 -16.47
CA LYS A 130 -37.04 -12.11 -17.60
C LYS A 130 -38.52 -12.23 -17.25
N SER A 131 -39.40 -11.99 -18.20
CA SER A 131 -40.83 -12.30 -18.08
C SER A 131 -40.97 -13.80 -17.78
N GLY A 132 -41.48 -14.16 -16.59
CA GLY A 132 -41.42 -15.53 -16.06
C GLY A 132 -40.52 -15.72 -14.84
N ASN A 133 -40.07 -14.64 -14.23
CA ASN A 133 -39.33 -14.55 -12.95
C ASN A 133 -37.94 -15.17 -12.88
N THR A 134 -37.27 -15.38 -14.01
CA THR A 134 -35.86 -15.72 -13.96
C THR A 134 -35.04 -14.45 -13.65
N THR A 135 -34.37 -14.42 -12.50
CA THR A 135 -33.51 -13.32 -12.10
C THR A 135 -32.07 -13.72 -12.33
N TYR A 136 -31.32 -12.93 -13.07
CA TYR A 136 -29.89 -13.08 -13.22
C TYR A 136 -29.20 -12.09 -12.31
N PRO A 137 -28.15 -12.51 -11.54
CA PRO A 137 -27.36 -11.55 -10.77
C PRO A 137 -26.70 -10.58 -11.74
N LEU A 138 -26.71 -9.31 -11.39
CA LEU A 138 -26.24 -8.24 -12.22
C LEU A 138 -24.79 -8.11 -12.44
N TYR A 139 -24.00 -8.60 -11.58
CA TYR A 139 -22.58 -8.66 -11.76
C TYR A 139 -22.16 -10.12 -11.88
N PRO A 140 -22.51 -10.76 -12.98
CA PRO A 140 -21.72 -11.91 -13.36
C PRO A 140 -20.28 -11.41 -13.43
N VAL A 141 -19.34 -12.28 -13.11
CA VAL A 141 -17.89 -12.01 -13.01
C VAL A 141 -17.32 -11.16 -14.17
N ASN A 142 -18.07 -10.98 -15.25
CA ASN A 142 -17.66 -10.33 -16.50
C ASN A 142 -18.54 -9.13 -16.95
N GLY A 143 -19.56 -8.70 -16.19
CA GLY A 143 -20.42 -7.57 -16.57
C GLY A 143 -21.41 -7.84 -17.70
N PHE A 144 -21.58 -9.08 -18.14
CA PHE A 144 -22.55 -9.44 -19.18
C PHE A 144 -23.21 -10.80 -18.94
N VAL A 145 -24.46 -10.91 -19.38
CA VAL A 145 -25.22 -12.16 -19.40
C VAL A 145 -25.27 -12.68 -20.82
N ASN A 146 -24.91 -13.95 -21.00
CA ASN A 146 -25.02 -14.63 -22.29
C ASN A 146 -26.33 -15.39 -22.39
N THR A 147 -27.01 -15.28 -23.54
CA THR A 147 -28.19 -16.06 -23.85
C THR A 147 -28.10 -16.66 -25.26
N THR A 148 -28.79 -17.74 -25.50
CA THR A 148 -28.95 -18.36 -26.85
C THR A 148 -30.36 -18.19 -27.37
N ALA A 149 -31.26 -17.56 -26.62
CA ALA A 149 -32.64 -17.33 -26.97
C ALA A 149 -32.84 -15.93 -27.58
N TYR A 150 -33.62 -15.83 -28.68
CA TYR A 150 -34.02 -14.57 -29.32
C TYR A 150 -35.24 -13.95 -28.61
N ASP A 151 -35.14 -13.72 -27.30
CA ASP A 151 -36.22 -13.22 -26.46
C ASP A 151 -35.88 -11.91 -25.74
N PHE A 152 -35.03 -11.09 -26.37
CA PHE A 152 -34.47 -9.86 -25.78
C PHE A 152 -35.55 -8.85 -25.36
N ASP A 153 -36.72 -8.83 -26.03
CA ASP A 153 -37.83 -7.96 -25.68
C ASP A 153 -38.51 -8.34 -24.34
N SER A 154 -38.18 -9.51 -23.76
CA SER A 154 -38.78 -9.99 -22.51
C SER A 154 -37.95 -9.71 -21.27
N TYR A 155 -36.86 -8.96 -21.40
CA TYR A 155 -35.99 -8.62 -20.27
C TYR A 155 -36.22 -7.19 -19.80
N THR A 156 -36.18 -7.03 -18.48
CA THR A 156 -36.14 -5.75 -17.78
C THR A 156 -35.11 -5.79 -16.63
N ILE A 157 -34.98 -4.71 -15.92
CA ILE A 157 -34.14 -4.63 -14.74
C ILE A 157 -34.94 -4.26 -13.50
N VAL A 158 -34.42 -4.58 -12.30
CA VAL A 158 -35.10 -4.32 -11.02
C VAL A 158 -35.45 -2.85 -10.85
N ASP A 159 -34.54 -1.94 -11.15
CA ASP A 159 -34.74 -0.49 -11.02
C ASP A 159 -34.95 0.21 -12.36
N ALA A 160 -35.79 -0.37 -13.21
CA ALA A 160 -36.09 0.17 -14.55
C ALA A 160 -36.64 1.60 -14.54
N ALA A 161 -37.18 2.08 -13.42
CA ALA A 161 -37.69 3.43 -13.30
C ALA A 161 -36.55 4.48 -13.23
N ASN A 162 -35.48 4.16 -12.57
CA ASN A 162 -34.37 5.10 -12.29
C ASN A 162 -33.14 4.88 -13.17
N ASP A 163 -32.85 3.62 -13.54
CA ASP A 163 -31.66 3.25 -14.30
C ASP A 163 -31.93 3.21 -15.81
N HIS A 164 -30.86 3.37 -16.61
CA HIS A 164 -30.97 3.10 -18.05
C HIS A 164 -31.17 1.61 -18.29
N TRP A 165 -32.15 1.28 -19.12
CA TRP A 165 -32.27 -0.04 -19.70
C TRP A 165 -33.02 0.04 -21.03
N GLN A 166 -32.40 -0.49 -22.07
CA GLN A 166 -33.05 -0.78 -23.32
C GLN A 166 -32.70 -2.19 -23.78
N SER A 167 -33.69 -2.94 -24.19
CA SER A 167 -33.50 -4.25 -24.80
C SER A 167 -34.57 -4.51 -25.84
N GLY A 168 -34.20 -5.27 -26.85
CA GLY A 168 -35.13 -5.62 -27.88
C GLY A 168 -34.49 -6.25 -29.10
N TRP A 169 -35.30 -6.93 -29.89
CA TRP A 169 -34.95 -7.53 -31.18
C TRP A 169 -36.12 -7.64 -32.13
N THR A 170 -37.32 -7.79 -31.60
CA THR A 170 -38.52 -8.07 -32.42
C THR A 170 -39.68 -7.08 -32.24
N VAL A 171 -39.82 -6.45 -31.08
CA VAL A 171 -40.95 -5.60 -30.74
C VAL A 171 -40.49 -4.21 -30.27
N ASN A 172 -39.62 -4.14 -29.24
CA ASN A 172 -39.28 -2.88 -28.59
C ASN A 172 -38.36 -2.01 -29.43
N GLY A 173 -37.56 -2.62 -30.30
CA GLY A 173 -36.54 -1.97 -31.08
C GLY A 173 -35.27 -2.82 -31.15
N TYR A 174 -34.13 -2.22 -31.49
CA TYR A 174 -32.86 -2.92 -31.55
C TYR A 174 -31.68 -1.97 -31.36
N TRP A 175 -30.54 -2.53 -30.96
CA TRP A 175 -29.30 -1.84 -30.84
C TRP A 175 -28.60 -1.74 -32.22
N ALA A 176 -28.56 -0.54 -32.78
CA ALA A 176 -27.84 -0.24 -34.01
C ALA A 176 -26.37 0.08 -33.67
N TYR A 177 -25.46 -0.45 -34.48
CA TYR A 177 -24.03 -0.29 -34.31
C TYR A 177 -23.46 0.70 -35.33
N TRP A 178 -22.94 1.83 -34.84
CA TRP A 178 -22.36 2.89 -35.65
C TRP A 178 -20.88 3.03 -35.34
N VAL A 179 -20.05 3.23 -36.36
CA VAL A 179 -18.59 3.28 -36.24
C VAL A 179 -18.02 4.48 -36.96
N LYS A 180 -16.90 4.99 -36.44
CA LYS A 180 -16.12 6.03 -37.06
C LYS A 180 -14.64 5.72 -36.87
N ASN A 181 -13.89 5.58 -37.97
CA ASN A 181 -12.44 5.48 -37.95
C ASN A 181 -11.81 6.89 -37.97
N PRO A 182 -10.50 7.01 -37.68
CA PRO A 182 -9.82 8.31 -37.67
C PRO A 182 -9.93 9.11 -38.99
N ALA A 183 -10.02 8.40 -40.12
CA ALA A 183 -10.13 9.03 -41.46
C ALA A 183 -11.58 9.40 -41.84
N ASP A 184 -12.58 8.94 -41.09
CA ASP A 184 -13.99 9.16 -41.43
C ASP A 184 -14.44 10.55 -40.97
N ALA A 185 -15.22 11.23 -41.79
CA ALA A 185 -15.76 12.55 -41.44
C ALA A 185 -16.88 12.44 -40.38
N ASP A 186 -17.73 11.41 -40.44
CA ASP A 186 -18.85 11.18 -39.55
C ASP A 186 -19.06 9.67 -39.28
N PHE A 187 -20.00 9.33 -38.40
CA PHE A 187 -20.37 7.96 -38.11
C PHE A 187 -21.06 7.31 -39.30
N GLY A 188 -20.66 6.09 -39.63
CA GLY A 188 -21.28 5.21 -40.56
C GLY A 188 -21.96 4.02 -39.86
N TYR A 189 -23.11 3.56 -40.39
CA TYR A 189 -23.72 2.30 -39.93
C TYR A 189 -22.74 1.14 -40.19
N SER A 190 -22.41 0.36 -39.18
CA SER A 190 -21.45 -0.73 -39.33
C SER A 190 -21.98 -1.82 -40.26
N SER A 191 -21.17 -2.20 -41.24
CA SER A 191 -21.43 -3.32 -42.14
C SER A 191 -21.10 -4.68 -41.53
N VAL A 192 -20.51 -4.70 -40.35
CA VAL A 192 -20.04 -5.91 -39.62
C VAL A 192 -20.49 -5.86 -38.18
N GLY A 193 -20.60 -7.04 -37.53
CA GLY A 193 -20.82 -7.10 -36.09
C GLY A 193 -19.57 -6.69 -35.30
N ALA A 194 -19.73 -6.36 -34.04
CA ALA A 194 -18.66 -5.88 -33.16
C ALA A 194 -17.48 -6.86 -33.05
N SER A 195 -17.73 -8.16 -33.15
CA SER A 195 -16.67 -9.21 -33.16
C SER A 195 -15.76 -9.17 -34.37
N SER A 196 -16.26 -8.64 -35.50
CA SER A 196 -15.51 -8.51 -36.76
C SER A 196 -15.02 -7.07 -36.98
N ARG A 197 -15.42 -6.13 -36.13
CA ARG A 197 -14.98 -4.73 -36.16
C ARG A 197 -13.58 -4.62 -35.59
N ALA A 198 -12.57 -4.52 -36.46
CA ALA A 198 -11.20 -4.21 -36.00
C ALA A 198 -11.11 -2.74 -35.55
N LEU A 199 -10.62 -2.52 -34.34
CA LEU A 199 -10.38 -1.17 -33.81
C LEU A 199 -9.06 -0.61 -34.35
N GLU A 200 -9.09 0.67 -34.72
CA GLU A 200 -7.91 1.47 -35.03
C GLU A 200 -7.65 2.48 -33.92
N ASN A 201 -6.39 2.93 -33.78
CA ASN A 201 -6.07 3.98 -32.81
C ASN A 201 -6.81 5.28 -33.20
N GLY A 202 -7.76 5.70 -32.35
CA GLY A 202 -8.64 6.84 -32.61
C GLY A 202 -10.05 6.47 -33.10
N SER A 203 -10.41 5.17 -33.10
CA SER A 203 -11.77 4.70 -33.44
C SER A 203 -12.82 5.17 -32.42
N TRP A 204 -14.04 5.36 -32.91
CA TRP A 204 -15.25 5.61 -32.12
C TRP A 204 -16.33 4.61 -32.52
N ASP A 205 -16.89 3.93 -31.55
CA ASP A 205 -17.98 2.98 -31.74
C ASP A 205 -19.19 3.37 -30.91
N VAL A 206 -20.39 3.45 -31.51
CA VAL A 206 -21.63 3.87 -30.87
C VAL A 206 -22.68 2.77 -30.95
N TRP A 207 -23.20 2.37 -29.80
CA TRP A 207 -24.41 1.57 -29.70
C TRP A 207 -25.59 2.50 -29.48
N ASN A 208 -26.50 2.57 -30.45
CA ASN A 208 -27.67 3.44 -30.45
C ASN A 208 -28.93 2.57 -30.45
N PHE A 209 -29.82 2.73 -29.47
CA PHE A 209 -31.09 2.01 -29.43
C PHE A 209 -32.12 2.66 -30.32
N ASN A 210 -32.63 1.92 -31.31
CA ASN A 210 -33.67 2.37 -32.21
C ASN A 210 -35.04 1.89 -31.73
N VAL A 211 -35.78 2.76 -31.04
CA VAL A 211 -37.10 2.47 -30.51
C VAL A 211 -38.06 2.21 -31.66
N GLY A 212 -38.81 1.07 -31.58
CA GLY A 212 -39.78 0.72 -32.59
C GLY A 212 -39.20 0.53 -34.00
N PHE A 213 -37.93 0.16 -34.10
CA PHE A 213 -37.22 -0.04 -35.38
C PHE A 213 -37.06 1.21 -36.27
N ASN A 214 -37.31 2.39 -35.73
CA ASN A 214 -37.03 3.64 -36.45
C ASN A 214 -35.55 3.95 -36.39
N VAL A 215 -34.80 3.74 -37.49
CA VAL A 215 -33.39 4.00 -37.57
C VAL A 215 -33.13 5.49 -37.49
N THR A 216 -32.51 5.94 -36.39
CA THR A 216 -32.07 7.30 -36.22
C THR A 216 -30.56 7.34 -36.42
N PRO A 217 -30.06 8.02 -37.46
CA PRO A 217 -28.60 8.14 -37.68
C PRO A 217 -27.91 8.82 -36.50
N VAL A 218 -26.81 8.26 -36.06
CA VAL A 218 -25.88 8.92 -35.12
C VAL A 218 -25.05 9.92 -35.90
N SER A 219 -25.03 11.16 -35.45
CA SER A 219 -24.26 12.21 -36.08
C SER A 219 -23.08 12.62 -35.18
N SER A 220 -22.11 13.34 -35.76
CA SER A 220 -20.98 13.95 -35.01
C SER A 220 -21.42 14.97 -33.97
N THR A 221 -22.70 15.31 -33.93
CA THR A 221 -23.28 16.22 -32.92
C THR A 221 -23.74 15.50 -31.65
N ILE A 222 -23.62 14.16 -31.57
CA ILE A 222 -23.89 13.44 -30.33
C ILE A 222 -22.93 13.97 -29.23
N THR A 223 -23.47 14.30 -28.07
CA THR A 223 -22.73 14.83 -26.92
C THR A 223 -22.84 13.85 -25.74
N PRO A 224 -22.16 12.69 -25.77
CA PRO A 224 -22.20 11.76 -24.67
C PRO A 224 -21.43 12.31 -23.46
N VAL A 225 -21.88 11.94 -22.27
CA VAL A 225 -21.24 12.27 -21.00
C VAL A 225 -20.34 11.13 -20.58
N SER A 226 -19.11 11.45 -20.18
CA SER A 226 -18.25 10.42 -19.58
C SER A 226 -18.82 10.02 -18.21
N PRO A 227 -18.99 8.73 -17.92
CA PRO A 227 -19.36 8.32 -16.58
C PRO A 227 -18.36 8.88 -15.58
N PHE A 228 -18.87 9.45 -14.50
CA PHE A 228 -18.01 9.95 -13.45
C PHE A 228 -17.22 8.79 -12.85
N VAL A 229 -15.91 8.93 -12.87
CA VAL A 229 -15.02 8.08 -12.06
C VAL A 229 -15.06 8.68 -10.66
N ALA A 230 -16.03 8.26 -9.86
CA ALA A 230 -15.94 8.55 -8.43
C ALA A 230 -14.67 7.86 -7.95
N SER A 231 -13.60 8.60 -7.81
CA SER A 231 -12.54 8.19 -6.92
C SER A 231 -13.15 8.26 -5.53
N THR A 232 -13.69 7.16 -5.02
CA THR A 232 -13.87 7.01 -3.59
C THR A 232 -12.48 7.14 -3.01
N ASN A 233 -12.21 8.36 -2.59
CA ASN A 233 -10.92 8.70 -2.02
C ASN A 233 -11.05 8.43 -0.53
N TYR A 234 -10.62 7.25 -0.09
CA TYR A 234 -10.62 6.83 1.30
C TYR A 234 -9.53 7.58 2.11
N THR A 235 -9.54 8.91 2.06
CA THR A 235 -8.61 9.77 2.78
C THR A 235 -9.19 10.38 4.05
N ASN A 236 -10.52 10.52 4.13
CA ASN A 236 -11.20 11.21 5.22
C ASN A 236 -11.87 10.20 6.17
N GLY A 237 -11.06 9.50 6.96
CA GLY A 237 -11.54 8.48 7.88
C GLY A 237 -10.44 7.49 8.29
N TYR A 238 -10.84 6.28 8.62
CA TYR A 238 -9.93 5.21 8.96
C TYR A 238 -10.48 3.86 8.52
N PHE A 239 -9.60 2.89 8.37
CA PHE A 239 -9.92 1.53 7.97
C PHE A 239 -10.04 0.62 9.18
N MET A 240 -10.96 -0.35 9.12
CA MET A 240 -11.06 -1.47 10.04
C MET A 240 -10.78 -2.76 9.27
N VAL A 241 -9.63 -3.36 9.52
CA VAL A 241 -9.25 -4.67 8.96
C VAL A 241 -10.01 -5.75 9.73
N ASN A 242 -10.67 -6.66 9.02
CA ASN A 242 -11.45 -7.73 9.58
C ASN A 242 -10.81 -9.08 9.29
N GLU A 243 -10.69 -9.92 10.31
CA GLU A 243 -10.24 -11.30 10.16
C GLU A 243 -11.27 -12.15 9.45
N GLU A 244 -12.55 -11.85 9.67
CA GLU A 244 -13.71 -12.59 9.23
C GLU A 244 -13.82 -13.98 9.84
N TRP A 245 -14.82 -14.74 9.44
CA TRP A 245 -15.16 -16.01 10.02
C TRP A 245 -14.27 -17.14 9.47
N PHE A 246 -13.27 -17.53 10.24
CA PHE A 246 -12.35 -18.62 9.87
C PHE A 246 -13.12 -19.92 9.55
N GLY A 247 -12.78 -20.56 8.44
CA GLY A 247 -13.46 -21.73 7.91
C GLY A 247 -14.67 -21.43 7.02
N HIS A 248 -15.00 -20.14 6.81
CA HIS A 248 -16.15 -19.69 6.03
C HIS A 248 -15.87 -18.53 5.08
N THR A 249 -15.04 -17.56 5.48
CA THR A 249 -14.80 -16.36 4.69
C THR A 249 -13.36 -15.86 4.82
N ASN A 250 -12.84 -15.32 3.71
CA ASN A 250 -11.56 -14.63 3.67
C ASN A 250 -11.68 -13.24 4.30
N GLY A 251 -10.53 -12.69 4.74
CA GLY A 251 -10.48 -11.38 5.39
C GLY A 251 -10.94 -10.23 4.50
N SER A 252 -11.40 -9.17 5.13
CA SER A 252 -11.91 -7.95 4.48
C SER A 252 -11.42 -6.68 5.15
N VAL A 253 -11.83 -5.52 4.61
CA VAL A 253 -11.63 -4.22 5.22
C VAL A 253 -12.86 -3.34 5.03
N ASN A 254 -13.27 -2.68 6.12
CA ASN A 254 -14.30 -1.64 6.13
C ASN A 254 -13.65 -0.28 6.24
N PHE A 255 -14.31 0.78 5.75
CA PHE A 255 -13.87 2.16 5.93
C PHE A 255 -14.93 2.94 6.71
N ILE A 256 -14.50 3.63 7.74
CA ILE A 256 -15.34 4.51 8.55
C ILE A 256 -14.94 5.94 8.22
N ASP A 257 -15.83 6.70 7.62
CA ASP A 257 -15.55 8.08 7.26
C ASP A 257 -15.66 9.04 8.47
N ASN A 258 -15.21 10.28 8.31
CA ASN A 258 -15.26 11.29 9.36
C ASN A 258 -16.70 11.71 9.75
N ASN A 259 -17.70 11.43 8.90
CA ASN A 259 -19.12 11.62 9.23
C ASN A 259 -19.67 10.43 10.02
N GLY A 260 -18.88 9.37 10.12
CA GLY A 260 -19.21 8.18 10.87
C GLY A 260 -19.99 7.14 10.10
N GLN A 261 -20.12 7.28 8.77
CA GLN A 261 -20.67 6.26 7.91
C GLN A 261 -19.71 5.10 7.79
N ILE A 262 -20.22 3.86 7.82
CA ILE A 262 -19.43 2.65 7.64
C ILE A 262 -19.65 2.14 6.22
N ASN A 263 -18.55 2.09 5.46
CA ASN A 263 -18.50 1.51 4.12
C ASN A 263 -17.90 0.11 4.24
N TYR A 264 -18.73 -0.91 4.05
CA TYR A 264 -18.33 -2.30 4.24
C TYR A 264 -17.58 -2.84 3.03
N ARG A 265 -16.57 -3.71 3.27
CA ARG A 265 -15.84 -4.49 2.26
C ARG A 265 -15.29 -3.66 1.10
N VAL A 266 -14.74 -2.49 1.42
CA VAL A 266 -14.29 -1.51 0.41
C VAL A 266 -13.26 -2.06 -0.58
N TYR A 267 -12.41 -3.01 -0.16
CA TYR A 267 -11.49 -3.69 -1.07
C TYR A 267 -12.25 -4.65 -2.03
N SER A 268 -13.15 -5.47 -1.52
CA SER A 268 -13.89 -6.42 -2.35
C SER A 268 -14.76 -5.70 -3.37
N ASN A 269 -15.38 -4.58 -2.97
CA ASN A 269 -16.20 -3.75 -3.85
C ASN A 269 -15.36 -3.11 -4.97
N ALA A 270 -14.12 -2.71 -4.68
CA ALA A 270 -13.20 -2.14 -5.67
C ALA A 270 -12.57 -3.19 -6.61
N ASN A 271 -12.67 -4.50 -6.30
CA ASN A 271 -11.89 -5.54 -6.95
C ASN A 271 -12.69 -6.80 -7.34
N ASN A 272 -13.91 -6.64 -7.81
CA ASN A 272 -14.74 -7.74 -8.34
C ASN A 272 -14.87 -8.92 -7.35
N ASN A 273 -15.29 -8.66 -6.13
CA ASN A 273 -15.45 -9.65 -5.07
C ASN A 273 -14.14 -10.42 -4.73
N GLN A 274 -12.96 -9.82 -4.95
CA GLN A 274 -11.75 -10.34 -4.36
C GLN A 274 -11.69 -10.01 -2.87
N ALA A 275 -11.19 -10.94 -2.09
CA ALA A 275 -10.93 -10.75 -0.66
C ALA A 275 -9.42 -10.80 -0.40
N PHE A 276 -9.03 -10.80 0.87
CA PHE A 276 -7.65 -11.09 1.28
C PHE A 276 -7.42 -12.61 1.39
N GLY A 277 -6.45 -13.04 2.18
CA GLY A 277 -6.35 -14.44 2.60
C GLY A 277 -7.20 -14.73 3.85
N ALA A 278 -7.08 -15.93 4.40
CA ALA A 278 -7.74 -16.29 5.65
C ALA A 278 -6.98 -15.73 6.86
N THR A 279 -7.74 -15.32 7.88
CA THR A 279 -7.21 -14.76 9.12
C THR A 279 -6.33 -13.55 8.87
N THR A 280 -6.92 -12.51 8.28
CA THR A 280 -6.24 -11.23 8.03
C THR A 280 -6.23 -10.40 9.30
N GLN A 281 -5.11 -10.38 10.01
CA GLN A 281 -4.97 -9.71 11.30
C GLN A 281 -4.04 -8.49 11.26
N TYR A 282 -3.44 -8.20 10.12
CA TYR A 282 -2.53 -7.09 9.98
C TYR A 282 -2.79 -6.28 8.71
N GLY A 283 -2.67 -4.98 8.83
CA GLY A 283 -2.70 -4.05 7.73
C GLY A 283 -1.89 -2.79 8.06
N THR A 284 -1.22 -2.23 7.07
CA THR A 284 -0.48 -0.96 7.22
C THR A 284 -0.41 -0.22 5.90
N ILE A 285 -0.49 1.10 5.98
CA ILE A 285 -0.28 1.99 4.83
C ILE A 285 1.17 2.46 4.86
N TYR A 286 1.86 2.37 3.72
CA TYR A 286 3.17 2.95 3.50
C TYR A 286 3.21 3.63 2.13
N GLY A 287 3.46 4.92 2.11
CA GLY A 287 3.31 5.74 0.93
C GLY A 287 1.86 5.81 0.45
N ASP A 288 1.64 5.40 -0.77
CA ASP A 288 0.35 5.31 -1.43
C ASP A 288 -0.24 3.89 -1.46
N LYS A 289 0.42 2.94 -0.78
CA LYS A 289 0.06 1.53 -0.82
C LYS A 289 -0.40 1.02 0.53
N PHE A 290 -1.46 0.21 0.52
CA PHE A 290 -1.96 -0.51 1.67
C PHE A 290 -1.57 -1.99 1.55
N TYR A 291 -0.90 -2.49 2.57
CA TYR A 291 -0.41 -3.86 2.68
C TYR A 291 -1.27 -4.63 3.68
N PHE A 292 -2.00 -5.62 3.22
CA PHE A 292 -2.81 -6.52 4.05
C PHE A 292 -2.10 -7.85 4.18
N VAL A 293 -1.90 -8.30 5.42
CA VAL A 293 -1.17 -9.54 5.70
C VAL A 293 -2.10 -10.54 6.38
N SER A 294 -2.25 -11.70 5.73
CA SER A 294 -3.09 -12.80 6.19
C SER A 294 -2.23 -13.98 6.63
N LYS A 295 -2.71 -14.72 7.60
CA LYS A 295 -2.05 -15.96 8.07
C LYS A 295 -1.96 -16.98 6.94
N GLN A 296 -3.05 -17.24 6.24
CA GLN A 296 -3.14 -18.23 5.17
C GLN A 296 -3.52 -17.56 3.85
N ALA A 297 -3.18 -18.22 2.73
CA ALA A 297 -3.43 -17.65 1.41
C ALA A 297 -4.92 -17.63 1.04
N ALA A 298 -5.72 -18.53 1.60
CA ALA A 298 -7.14 -18.66 1.33
C ALA A 298 -7.85 -19.37 2.47
N ASP A 299 -9.14 -19.09 2.62
CA ASP A 299 -10.09 -19.90 3.39
C ASP A 299 -10.83 -20.84 2.44
N GLY A 300 -10.72 -22.15 2.68
CA GLY A 300 -11.35 -23.17 1.83
C GLY A 300 -12.88 -23.22 1.94
N GLY A 301 -13.46 -22.60 2.96
CA GLY A 301 -14.91 -22.52 3.13
C GLY A 301 -15.55 -21.31 2.44
N ASP A 302 -14.75 -20.38 1.95
CA ASP A 302 -15.26 -19.20 1.25
C ASP A 302 -15.67 -19.56 -0.19
N THR A 303 -16.96 -19.52 -0.44
CA THR A 303 -17.54 -19.72 -1.78
C THR A 303 -17.96 -18.41 -2.44
N GLN A 304 -17.85 -17.28 -1.75
CA GLN A 304 -18.39 -15.99 -2.15
C GLN A 304 -17.31 -15.05 -2.71
N TYR A 305 -16.11 -15.09 -2.15
CA TYR A 305 -15.02 -14.19 -2.50
C TYR A 305 -13.82 -14.94 -3.05
N THR A 306 -13.16 -14.34 -4.05
CA THR A 306 -11.90 -14.87 -4.58
C THR A 306 -10.73 -14.46 -3.68
N PRO A 307 -9.96 -15.42 -3.11
CA PRO A 307 -8.86 -15.08 -2.19
C PRO A 307 -7.72 -14.37 -2.91
N GLY A 308 -7.13 -13.38 -2.25
CA GLY A 308 -6.02 -12.56 -2.77
C GLY A 308 -4.63 -13.02 -2.36
N GLY A 309 -4.53 -13.93 -1.37
CA GLY A 309 -3.25 -14.46 -0.89
C GLY A 309 -2.85 -13.98 0.51
N ARG A 310 -1.67 -14.42 0.97
CA ARG A 310 -1.10 -14.04 2.29
C ARG A 310 -0.69 -12.58 2.38
N LEU A 311 -0.31 -11.98 1.27
CA LEU A 311 -0.05 -10.54 1.17
C LEU A 311 -0.86 -9.99 0.00
N VAL A 312 -1.67 -8.99 0.27
CA VAL A 312 -2.37 -8.20 -0.75
C VAL A 312 -1.89 -6.77 -0.66
N VAL A 313 -1.52 -6.20 -1.78
CA VAL A 313 -1.15 -4.78 -1.91
C VAL A 313 -2.23 -4.07 -2.70
N ALA A 314 -2.79 -3.02 -2.14
CA ALA A 314 -3.79 -2.18 -2.77
C ALA A 314 -3.34 -0.71 -2.79
N ASN A 315 -3.93 0.09 -3.66
CA ASN A 315 -3.83 1.54 -3.57
C ASN A 315 -4.57 2.01 -2.32
N ALA A 316 -3.93 2.77 -1.46
CA ALA A 316 -4.48 3.15 -0.16
C ALA A 316 -5.68 4.09 -0.24
N GLN A 317 -5.83 4.83 -1.33
CA GLN A 317 -6.92 5.78 -1.53
C GLN A 317 -8.12 5.17 -2.25
N THR A 318 -7.88 4.28 -3.21
CA THR A 318 -8.93 3.71 -4.07
C THR A 318 -9.27 2.27 -3.73
N MET A 319 -8.51 1.61 -2.86
CA MET A 319 -8.60 0.18 -2.55
C MET A 319 -8.38 -0.75 -3.75
N GLN A 320 -7.94 -0.24 -4.89
CA GLN A 320 -7.66 -1.08 -6.05
C GLN A 320 -6.45 -1.97 -5.82
N LYS A 321 -6.57 -3.23 -6.17
CA LYS A 321 -5.49 -4.22 -6.07
C LYS A 321 -4.32 -3.85 -6.98
N LEU A 322 -3.14 -3.83 -6.42
CA LEU A 322 -1.88 -3.68 -7.14
C LEU A 322 -1.18 -5.04 -7.30
N ALA A 323 -1.20 -5.87 -6.24
CA ALA A 323 -0.60 -7.20 -6.26
C ALA A 323 -1.23 -8.14 -5.22
N GLY A 324 -1.01 -9.45 -5.37
CA GLY A 324 -1.39 -10.46 -4.39
C GLY A 324 -0.45 -11.65 -4.44
N PHE A 325 -0.11 -12.22 -3.26
CA PHE A 325 0.91 -13.24 -3.11
C PHE A 325 0.44 -14.38 -2.20
N ASN A 326 0.34 -15.58 -2.74
CA ASN A 326 0.07 -16.78 -1.96
C ASN A 326 1.32 -17.25 -1.19
N ASN A 327 2.50 -17.05 -1.77
CA ASN A 327 3.79 -17.36 -1.16
C ASN A 327 4.53 -16.06 -0.85
N ILE A 328 4.92 -15.88 0.40
CA ILE A 328 5.65 -14.72 0.91
C ILE A 328 7.04 -15.09 1.45
N GLY A 329 7.56 -16.25 1.07
CA GLY A 329 8.93 -16.69 1.38
C GLY A 329 9.18 -17.18 2.80
N GLY A 330 8.17 -17.18 3.68
CA GLY A 330 8.38 -17.48 5.09
C GLY A 330 7.24 -18.14 5.86
N GLY A 331 6.34 -18.85 5.19
CA GLY A 331 5.19 -19.49 5.82
C GLY A 331 4.01 -18.54 5.99
N ASP A 332 3.36 -18.56 7.16
CA ASP A 332 2.20 -17.72 7.44
C ASP A 332 2.58 -16.23 7.56
N GLY A 333 1.74 -15.36 7.05
CA GLY A 333 1.94 -13.91 7.20
C GLY A 333 1.63 -13.42 8.61
N ARG A 334 2.37 -12.40 9.06
CA ARG A 334 2.23 -11.82 10.40
C ARG A 334 2.16 -10.30 10.39
N SER A 335 3.08 -9.62 9.72
CA SER A 335 3.17 -8.16 9.72
C SER A 335 3.90 -7.64 8.49
N PHE A 336 3.86 -6.32 8.31
CA PHE A 336 4.61 -5.60 7.28
C PHE A 336 5.14 -4.29 7.87
N VAL A 337 6.32 -3.86 7.47
CA VAL A 337 6.84 -2.52 7.75
C VAL A 337 7.55 -1.97 6.51
N GLY A 338 7.25 -0.73 6.14
CA GLY A 338 8.03 0.01 5.15
C GLY A 338 9.40 0.37 5.71
N VAL A 339 10.45 0.21 4.93
CA VAL A 339 11.84 0.45 5.33
C VAL A 339 12.38 1.73 4.72
N ASN A 340 12.22 1.87 3.43
CA ASN A 340 12.54 3.06 2.64
C ASN A 340 11.64 3.08 1.39
N GLU A 341 11.85 4.02 0.47
CA GLU A 341 11.03 4.21 -0.72
C GLU A 341 10.92 2.94 -1.58
N HIS A 342 11.94 2.09 -1.56
CA HIS A 342 12.10 0.93 -2.44
C HIS A 342 11.91 -0.41 -1.74
N LYS A 343 11.94 -0.42 -0.40
CA LYS A 343 12.02 -1.65 0.38
C LYS A 343 11.06 -1.67 1.55
N GLY A 344 10.41 -2.83 1.75
CA GLY A 344 9.69 -3.20 2.96
C GLY A 344 10.15 -4.55 3.51
N TYR A 345 9.69 -4.89 4.70
CA TYR A 345 9.88 -6.19 5.33
C TYR A 345 8.53 -6.84 5.61
N ILE A 346 8.43 -8.13 5.31
CA ILE A 346 7.29 -9.00 5.64
C ILE A 346 7.69 -9.82 6.86
N GLY A 347 6.99 -9.68 7.96
CA GLY A 347 7.08 -10.57 9.11
C GLY A 347 6.26 -11.84 8.86
N THR A 348 6.86 -13.00 9.10
CA THR A 348 6.23 -14.30 8.85
C THR A 348 6.34 -15.23 10.07
N SER A 349 5.70 -16.39 10.00
CA SER A 349 5.83 -17.43 11.05
C SER A 349 7.23 -18.04 11.12
N THR A 350 8.09 -17.81 10.13
CA THR A 350 9.43 -18.42 10.08
C THR A 350 10.58 -17.39 10.04
N GLY A 351 10.29 -16.10 9.93
CA GLY A 351 11.31 -15.04 9.92
C GLY A 351 10.85 -13.78 9.19
N ILE A 352 11.78 -12.93 8.84
CA ILE A 352 11.55 -11.66 8.15
C ILE A 352 12.05 -11.78 6.71
N VAL A 353 11.18 -11.47 5.76
CA VAL A 353 11.46 -11.52 4.32
C VAL A 353 11.48 -10.10 3.76
N THR A 354 12.44 -9.78 2.92
CA THR A 354 12.49 -8.49 2.22
C THR A 354 11.39 -8.40 1.17
N PHE A 355 10.93 -7.18 0.88
CA PHE A 355 9.95 -6.91 -0.16
C PHE A 355 10.39 -5.70 -0.99
N ASN A 356 10.39 -5.84 -2.30
CA ASN A 356 10.66 -4.73 -3.20
C ASN A 356 9.35 -3.97 -3.47
N ILE A 357 9.30 -2.68 -3.10
CA ILE A 357 8.12 -1.82 -3.21
C ILE A 357 7.90 -1.32 -4.64
N ASP A 358 8.98 -1.14 -5.44
CA ASP A 358 8.89 -0.55 -6.78
C ASP A 358 8.22 -1.51 -7.77
N ASN A 359 8.64 -2.77 -7.75
CA ASN A 359 8.12 -3.79 -8.67
C ASN A 359 7.17 -4.78 -7.98
N LEU A 360 6.86 -4.57 -6.69
CA LEU A 360 5.98 -5.40 -5.87
C LEU A 360 6.40 -6.88 -5.91
N GLN A 361 7.61 -7.18 -5.43
CA GLN A 361 8.13 -8.55 -5.40
C GLN A 361 8.61 -8.98 -4.02
N VAL A 362 8.28 -10.22 -3.67
CA VAL A 362 8.79 -10.89 -2.47
C VAL A 362 10.27 -11.23 -2.69
N GLY A 363 11.11 -10.82 -1.76
CA GLY A 363 12.54 -11.03 -1.80
C GLY A 363 12.99 -12.26 -1.00
N SER A 364 14.09 -12.11 -0.27
CA SER A 364 14.75 -13.19 0.47
C SER A 364 14.56 -13.07 1.98
N LEU A 365 14.67 -14.19 2.69
CA LEU A 365 14.70 -14.24 4.14
C LEU A 365 15.97 -13.51 4.65
N ILE A 366 15.79 -12.59 5.59
CA ILE A 366 16.90 -11.92 6.25
C ILE A 366 17.66 -12.92 7.13
N THR A 367 18.95 -13.02 6.93
CA THR A 367 19.83 -13.95 7.65
C THR A 367 19.72 -13.77 9.16
N GLY A 368 19.57 -14.86 9.90
CA GLY A 368 19.46 -14.87 11.37
C GLY A 368 18.05 -14.58 11.90
N THR A 369 17.08 -14.15 11.05
CA THR A 369 15.70 -13.96 11.50
C THR A 369 14.89 -15.26 11.47
N GLY A 370 15.36 -16.29 10.78
CA GLY A 370 14.72 -17.61 10.67
C GLY A 370 14.77 -18.43 11.96
N GLY A 371 14.26 -19.67 11.88
CA GLY A 371 14.23 -20.62 13.00
C GLY A 371 12.96 -20.52 13.84
N ASN A 372 13.01 -21.04 15.07
CA ASN A 372 11.86 -21.09 15.96
C ASN A 372 11.39 -19.69 16.37
N GLY A 373 10.06 -19.55 16.51
CA GLY A 373 9.42 -18.30 16.90
C GLY A 373 8.98 -17.44 15.73
N GLN A 374 7.74 -16.99 15.80
CA GLN A 374 7.09 -16.15 14.79
C GLN A 374 7.51 -14.69 14.95
N ILE A 375 7.44 -13.94 13.88
CA ILE A 375 7.61 -12.49 13.93
C ILE A 375 6.28 -11.85 14.38
N GLY A 376 6.34 -10.95 15.35
CA GLY A 376 5.22 -10.12 15.76
C GLY A 376 5.15 -8.82 14.97
N ASN A 377 4.78 -7.72 15.64
CA ASN A 377 4.84 -6.42 14.99
C ASN A 377 6.28 -5.91 14.81
N MET A 378 6.43 -5.06 13.83
CA MET A 378 7.69 -4.37 13.52
C MET A 378 7.45 -2.87 13.48
N ILE A 379 8.43 -2.09 13.90
CA ILE A 379 8.44 -0.62 13.75
C ILE A 379 9.71 -0.15 13.05
N ARG A 380 9.63 0.96 12.34
CA ARG A 380 10.75 1.65 11.72
C ARG A 380 11.01 2.95 12.48
N THR A 381 12.16 3.07 13.12
CA THR A 381 12.69 4.35 13.64
C THR A 381 13.48 5.05 12.52
N SER A 382 14.01 6.25 12.75
CA SER A 382 14.84 6.92 11.75
C SER A 382 16.08 6.10 11.34
N GLN A 383 16.57 5.22 12.21
CA GLN A 383 17.84 4.47 11.99
C GLN A 383 17.66 2.96 11.80
N TYR A 384 16.76 2.32 12.56
CA TYR A 384 16.67 0.86 12.65
C TYR A 384 15.24 0.35 12.49
N VAL A 385 15.11 -0.93 12.18
CA VAL A 385 13.85 -1.67 12.33
C VAL A 385 13.94 -2.50 13.61
N PHE A 386 12.92 -2.37 14.47
CA PHE A 386 12.75 -3.20 15.67
C PHE A 386 11.62 -4.19 15.40
N ALA A 387 11.91 -5.48 15.53
CA ALA A 387 10.98 -6.55 15.22
C ALA A 387 10.82 -7.50 16.40
N VAL A 388 9.60 -7.70 16.88
CA VAL A 388 9.34 -8.73 17.90
C VAL A 388 9.51 -10.11 17.28
N LYS A 389 10.30 -10.97 17.92
CA LYS A 389 10.43 -12.38 17.58
C LYS A 389 10.08 -13.23 18.81
N GLN A 390 9.05 -14.05 18.67
CA GLN A 390 8.58 -14.95 19.74
C GLN A 390 9.70 -15.84 20.24
N GLY A 391 9.88 -15.88 21.55
CA GLY A 391 10.90 -16.71 22.21
C GLY A 391 12.33 -16.17 22.14
N ALA A 392 12.61 -15.16 21.32
CA ALA A 392 13.93 -14.53 21.21
C ALA A 392 13.99 -13.14 21.85
N GLY A 393 12.99 -12.30 21.57
CA GLY A 393 12.97 -10.93 22.04
C GLY A 393 12.65 -9.93 20.94
N ILE A 394 13.32 -8.77 20.96
CA ILE A 394 13.22 -7.76 19.90
C ILE A 394 14.53 -7.76 19.11
N LEU A 395 14.45 -8.11 17.84
CA LEU A 395 15.56 -8.01 16.88
C LEU A 395 15.70 -6.55 16.45
N VAL A 396 16.92 -6.04 16.47
CA VAL A 396 17.26 -4.73 15.90
C VAL A 396 18.00 -4.94 14.59
N ILE A 397 17.43 -4.44 13.51
CA ILE A 397 17.92 -4.69 12.15
C ILE A 397 18.41 -3.38 11.54
N ASN A 398 19.61 -3.41 10.99
CA ASN A 398 20.10 -2.33 10.14
C ASN A 398 19.41 -2.42 8.77
N PRO A 399 18.60 -1.43 8.39
CA PRO A 399 17.83 -1.48 7.15
C PRO A 399 18.67 -1.29 5.88
N ASN A 400 19.91 -0.79 6.00
CA ASN A 400 20.78 -0.59 4.84
C ASN A 400 21.51 -1.88 4.43
N THR A 401 21.76 -2.77 5.40
CA THR A 401 22.50 -4.03 5.19
C THR A 401 21.64 -5.27 5.35
N ASP A 402 20.39 -5.13 5.82
CA ASP A 402 19.48 -6.21 6.17
C ASP A 402 20.11 -7.22 7.15
N THR A 403 20.81 -6.70 8.17
CA THR A 403 21.50 -7.51 9.18
C THR A 403 21.01 -7.19 10.59
N ILE A 404 20.94 -8.22 11.44
CA ILE A 404 20.66 -8.03 12.87
C ILE A 404 21.91 -7.44 13.52
N VAL A 405 21.78 -6.27 14.12
CA VAL A 405 22.85 -5.58 14.84
C VAL A 405 22.77 -5.78 16.35
N SER A 406 21.58 -6.10 16.87
CA SER A 406 21.37 -6.39 18.28
C SER A 406 20.12 -7.23 18.48
N THR A 407 20.01 -7.88 19.62
CA THR A 407 18.81 -8.58 20.10
C THR A 407 18.58 -8.23 21.55
N ILE A 408 17.42 -7.65 21.84
CA ILE A 408 16.98 -7.38 23.21
C ILE A 408 16.19 -8.60 23.67
N ALA A 409 16.82 -9.45 24.49
CA ALA A 409 16.26 -10.70 24.93
C ALA A 409 15.04 -10.49 25.84
N GLY A 410 14.02 -11.34 25.73
CA GLY A 410 12.83 -11.34 26.59
C GLY A 410 11.57 -11.81 25.89
N GLY A 411 10.53 -12.07 26.69
CA GLY A 411 9.21 -12.47 26.19
C GLY A 411 8.34 -11.26 25.83
N PHE A 412 8.67 -10.59 24.75
CA PHE A 412 7.93 -9.40 24.30
C PHE A 412 6.69 -9.81 23.49
N TYR A 413 5.60 -9.07 23.71
CA TYR A 413 4.38 -9.18 22.95
C TYR A 413 4.29 -8.14 21.84
N SER A 414 4.79 -6.93 22.07
CA SER A 414 4.73 -5.84 21.09
C SER A 414 5.84 -4.81 21.34
N VAL A 415 6.13 -4.01 20.32
CA VAL A 415 7.09 -2.90 20.34
C VAL A 415 6.48 -1.67 19.69
N VAL A 416 6.71 -0.49 20.28
CA VAL A 416 6.26 0.80 19.73
C VAL A 416 7.34 1.86 19.91
N GLN A 417 7.27 2.95 19.15
CA GLN A 417 8.08 4.15 19.36
C GLN A 417 7.20 5.22 20.02
N ALA A 418 7.69 5.87 21.08
CA ALA A 418 7.02 6.98 21.72
C ALA A 418 7.35 8.31 21.02
N LYS A 419 6.58 9.34 21.32
CA LYS A 419 6.72 10.68 20.72
C LYS A 419 8.11 11.30 20.93
N ASP A 420 8.77 11.00 22.05
CA ASP A 420 10.15 11.46 22.33
C ASP A 420 11.23 10.69 21.57
N GLY A 421 10.86 9.71 20.77
CA GLY A 421 11.76 8.85 19.99
C GLY A 421 12.23 7.59 20.70
N SER A 422 11.98 7.44 22.00
CA SER A 422 12.31 6.24 22.75
C SER A 422 11.50 5.04 22.26
N VAL A 423 12.11 3.86 22.23
CA VAL A 423 11.44 2.62 21.85
C VAL A 423 10.99 1.88 23.12
N TRP A 424 9.83 1.29 23.05
CA TRP A 424 9.22 0.60 24.20
C TRP A 424 8.71 -0.78 23.78
N GLY A 425 9.17 -1.79 24.51
CA GLY A 425 8.64 -3.14 24.43
C GLY A 425 7.73 -3.44 25.62
N ILE A 426 6.68 -4.24 25.42
CA ILE A 426 5.79 -4.68 26.49
C ILE A 426 5.91 -6.19 26.71
N GLN A 427 6.01 -6.57 27.97
CA GLN A 427 5.93 -7.94 28.48
C GLN A 427 4.72 -8.04 29.40
N ASP A 428 4.45 -9.20 29.99
CA ASP A 428 3.25 -9.41 30.82
C ASP A 428 3.07 -8.35 31.93
N GLN A 429 4.09 -8.10 32.74
CA GLN A 429 4.06 -7.09 33.82
C GLN A 429 5.19 -6.07 33.75
N LYS A 430 5.75 -5.83 32.56
CA LYS A 430 6.88 -4.92 32.41
C LYS A 430 6.78 -4.10 31.15
N LEU A 431 7.06 -2.82 31.26
CA LEU A 431 7.46 -1.97 30.15
C LEU A 431 8.98 -1.88 30.12
N ILE A 432 9.55 -2.08 28.95
CA ILE A 432 10.98 -1.99 28.72
C ILE A 432 11.24 -0.79 27.83
N ASN A 433 11.84 0.25 28.38
CA ASN A 433 12.40 1.36 27.60
C ASN A 433 13.68 0.88 26.91
N ILE A 434 13.82 1.17 25.65
CA ILE A 434 14.96 0.79 24.82
C ILE A 434 15.48 2.07 24.18
N ASN A 435 16.72 2.40 24.43
CA ASN A 435 17.38 3.50 23.73
C ASN A 435 17.53 3.12 22.24
N PRO A 436 16.99 3.89 21.27
CA PRO A 436 16.96 3.51 19.87
C PRO A 436 18.33 3.45 19.19
N THR A 437 19.38 4.01 19.81
CA THR A 437 20.74 4.10 19.25
C THR A 437 21.71 3.17 19.96
N THR A 438 21.69 3.16 21.30
CA THR A 438 22.63 2.35 22.11
C THR A 438 22.07 0.98 22.48
N PHE A 439 20.76 0.78 22.32
CA PHE A 439 19.98 -0.41 22.69
C PHE A 439 20.00 -0.73 24.19
N ALA A 440 20.48 0.22 25.00
CA ALA A 440 20.41 0.11 26.45
C ALA A 440 18.94 0.07 26.92
N THR A 441 18.66 -0.75 27.91
CA THR A 441 17.30 -0.99 28.40
C THR A 441 17.10 -0.51 29.82
N GLN A 442 15.87 -0.04 30.11
CA GLN A 442 15.39 0.28 31.46
C GLN A 442 14.02 -0.34 31.69
N VAL A 443 13.85 -1.01 32.83
CA VAL A 443 12.64 -1.75 33.18
C VAL A 443 11.74 -0.90 34.04
N TYR A 444 10.44 -0.90 33.74
CA TYR A 444 9.36 -0.31 34.53
C TYR A 444 8.32 -1.41 34.82
N ASN A 445 8.11 -1.73 36.08
CA ASN A 445 7.11 -2.72 36.48
C ASN A 445 5.70 -2.10 36.43
N ILE A 446 4.77 -2.78 35.78
CA ILE A 446 3.35 -2.42 35.77
C ILE A 446 2.80 -2.75 37.17
N PRO A 447 2.16 -1.81 37.88
CA PRO A 447 1.90 -1.99 39.31
C PRO A 447 0.94 -3.12 39.67
N THR A 448 -0.29 -3.11 39.11
CA THR A 448 -1.37 -4.02 39.52
C THR A 448 -1.99 -4.80 38.37
N THR A 449 -1.93 -4.27 37.16
CA THR A 449 -2.52 -4.90 35.98
C THR A 449 -1.43 -5.47 35.07
N LYS A 450 -1.81 -6.39 34.19
CA LYS A 450 -0.92 -6.99 33.21
C LYS A 450 -1.29 -6.55 31.81
N TYR A 451 -0.38 -6.75 30.88
CA TYR A 451 -0.69 -6.74 29.46
C TYR A 451 -1.37 -8.06 29.09
N PHE A 452 -2.47 -8.00 28.36
CA PHE A 452 -3.04 -9.18 27.74
C PHE A 452 -2.37 -9.40 26.38
N GLY A 453 -1.42 -10.32 26.35
CA GLY A 453 -0.68 -10.68 25.15
C GLY A 453 -1.54 -11.47 24.18
N ASP A 454 -1.25 -11.30 22.91
CA ASP A 454 -1.94 -12.03 21.87
C ASP A 454 -1.30 -13.40 21.63
N TRP A 455 -2.15 -14.41 21.46
CA TRP A 455 -1.70 -15.76 21.20
C TRP A 455 -0.90 -15.85 19.89
N GLY A 456 0.30 -16.39 19.98
CA GLY A 456 1.10 -16.76 18.84
C GLY A 456 1.72 -15.63 18.05
N ALA A 457 1.70 -14.39 18.54
CA ALA A 457 2.36 -13.24 17.93
C ALA A 457 1.95 -12.96 16.47
N TRP A 458 0.76 -13.34 16.06
CA TRP A 458 0.30 -13.14 14.68
C TRP A 458 -0.44 -11.85 14.42
N ASN A 459 -0.50 -10.96 15.37
CA ASN A 459 -1.07 -9.63 15.19
C ASN A 459 -0.16 -8.56 15.78
N ALA A 460 -0.54 -7.30 15.56
CA ALA A 460 0.25 -6.16 16.04
C ALA A 460 0.14 -5.92 17.55
N GLY A 461 -0.62 -6.74 18.28
CA GLY A 461 -0.88 -6.55 19.69
C GLY A 461 -1.74 -5.33 20.00
N ARG A 462 -2.15 -5.20 21.28
CA ARG A 462 -3.01 -4.12 21.79
C ARG A 462 -2.20 -3.00 22.43
N PHE A 463 -0.93 -2.90 22.12
CA PHE A 463 0.02 -1.90 22.59
C PHE A 463 0.21 -0.83 21.54
N THR A 464 -0.02 0.43 21.89
CA THR A 464 0.06 1.56 20.96
C THR A 464 0.64 2.80 21.65
N ALA A 465 1.19 3.71 20.85
CA ALA A 465 1.74 4.99 21.28
C ALA A 465 0.98 6.15 20.63
N SER A 466 0.96 7.30 21.30
CA SER A 466 0.44 8.53 20.73
C SER A 466 1.54 9.37 20.11
N ASN A 467 1.28 9.99 18.96
CA ASN A 467 2.12 11.05 18.40
C ASN A 467 1.68 12.46 18.83
N LYS A 468 0.53 12.60 19.50
CA LYS A 468 0.04 13.89 20.04
C LYS A 468 0.54 14.17 21.45
N GLU A 469 0.64 13.14 22.26
CA GLU A 469 1.23 13.21 23.62
C GLU A 469 2.30 12.13 23.82
N ASN A 470 3.20 12.32 24.76
CA ASN A 470 4.25 11.34 25.03
C ASN A 470 3.72 10.24 25.97
N ALA A 471 2.80 9.41 25.43
CA ALA A 471 2.09 8.39 26.18
C ALA A 471 1.95 7.08 25.40
N LEU A 472 1.86 5.99 26.17
CA LEU A 472 1.65 4.62 25.70
C LEU A 472 0.34 4.09 26.28
N TYR A 473 -0.34 3.22 25.49
CA TYR A 473 -1.63 2.68 25.83
C TYR A 473 -1.70 1.18 25.56
N TRP A 474 -2.43 0.45 26.41
CA TRP A 474 -2.74 -0.95 26.22
C TRP A 474 -4.01 -1.35 26.98
N ILE A 475 -4.51 -2.55 26.72
CA ILE A 475 -5.63 -3.13 27.43
C ILE A 475 -5.08 -4.02 28.55
N ASN A 476 -5.56 -3.84 29.76
CA ASN A 476 -5.16 -4.62 30.90
C ASN A 476 -5.59 -6.11 30.78
N SER A 477 -4.97 -6.95 31.58
CA SER A 477 -5.38 -8.35 31.78
C SER A 477 -5.67 -8.60 33.26
N ILE A 478 -6.67 -9.45 33.52
CA ILE A 478 -6.99 -9.90 34.86
C ILE A 478 -6.37 -11.29 35.12
N SER A 479 -6.22 -12.06 34.07
CA SER A 479 -5.62 -13.40 34.12
C SER A 479 -4.91 -13.72 32.81
N SER A 480 -4.15 -14.80 32.78
CA SER A 480 -3.45 -15.26 31.57
C SER A 480 -4.39 -15.63 30.39
N TRP A 481 -5.69 -15.76 30.66
CA TRP A 481 -6.67 -16.28 29.70
C TRP A 481 -7.79 -15.30 29.35
N SER A 482 -7.81 -14.11 29.96
CA SER A 482 -8.88 -13.14 29.74
C SER A 482 -8.33 -11.73 29.64
N SER A 483 -8.71 -11.00 28.58
CA SER A 483 -8.50 -9.56 28.56
C SER A 483 -9.28 -8.92 29.70
N GLY A 484 -8.74 -7.83 30.22
CA GLY A 484 -9.41 -7.01 31.21
C GLY A 484 -10.45 -6.07 30.57
N THR A 485 -10.93 -5.16 31.39
CA THR A 485 -12.03 -4.26 31.07
C THR A 485 -11.58 -2.80 30.98
N LYS A 486 -10.26 -2.55 31.03
CA LYS A 486 -9.72 -1.19 31.15
C LYS A 486 -8.61 -0.93 30.16
N ILE A 487 -8.56 0.30 29.68
CA ILE A 487 -7.42 0.86 28.99
C ILE A 487 -6.47 1.46 30.01
N VAL A 488 -5.22 1.09 29.94
CA VAL A 488 -4.12 1.63 30.77
C VAL A 488 -3.36 2.67 29.95
N ARG A 489 -3.00 3.79 30.59
CA ARG A 489 -2.14 4.84 30.04
C ARG A 489 -0.84 4.91 30.84
N PHE A 490 0.28 4.96 30.15
CA PHE A 490 1.59 5.25 30.75
C PHE A 490 2.12 6.56 30.20
N ASP A 491 2.41 7.50 31.07
CA ASP A 491 3.04 8.76 30.74
C ASP A 491 4.55 8.57 30.60
N VAL A 492 5.06 8.70 29.39
CA VAL A 492 6.49 8.46 29.08
C VAL A 492 7.38 9.54 29.69
N THR A 493 6.89 10.76 29.90
CA THR A 493 7.67 11.87 30.47
C THR A 493 7.81 11.72 31.97
N THR A 494 6.72 11.49 32.68
CA THR A 494 6.70 11.39 34.16
C THR A 494 6.93 9.99 34.68
N LYS A 495 6.91 8.96 33.79
CA LYS A 495 7.02 7.53 34.12
C LYS A 495 5.91 7.03 35.06
N THR A 496 4.72 7.60 34.90
CA THR A 496 3.56 7.29 35.75
C THR A 496 2.53 6.44 35.03
N PHE A 497 1.91 5.50 35.75
CA PHE A 497 0.85 4.63 35.28
C PHE A 497 -0.53 5.17 35.74
N ASN A 498 -1.47 5.23 34.78
CA ASN A 498 -2.90 5.33 35.04
C ASN A 498 -3.57 4.04 34.58
N GLU A 499 -3.77 3.10 35.53
CA GLU A 499 -4.33 1.78 35.24
C GLU A 499 -5.85 1.79 35.09
N ASN A 500 -6.51 2.92 35.35
CA ASN A 500 -7.94 3.13 35.18
C ASN A 500 -8.21 4.31 34.22
N PHE A 501 -7.45 4.41 33.14
CA PHE A 501 -7.56 5.53 32.21
C PHE A 501 -8.94 5.59 31.53
N ALA A 502 -9.43 4.45 31.05
CA ALA A 502 -10.77 4.31 30.47
C ALA A 502 -11.31 2.90 30.68
N GLU A 503 -12.63 2.76 30.68
CA GLU A 503 -13.31 1.47 30.76
C GLU A 503 -13.82 1.02 29.39
N ILE A 504 -13.75 -0.29 29.14
CA ILE A 504 -14.34 -0.90 27.95
C ILE A 504 -15.85 -1.02 28.17
N PRO A 505 -16.70 -0.55 27.25
CA PRO A 505 -18.15 -0.62 27.40
C PRO A 505 -18.70 -2.06 27.43
N GLY A 506 -19.98 -2.20 27.78
CA GLY A 506 -20.69 -3.47 27.68
C GLY A 506 -20.20 -4.55 28.66
N GLN A 507 -19.74 -4.17 29.85
CA GLN A 507 -19.24 -5.12 30.86
C GLN A 507 -20.33 -5.64 31.81
N THR A 508 -21.60 -5.23 31.63
CA THR A 508 -22.75 -5.72 32.37
C THR A 508 -23.49 -6.82 31.59
N GLY A 509 -24.12 -7.74 32.31
CA GLY A 509 -24.87 -8.84 31.69
C GLY A 509 -24.08 -10.13 31.52
N GLN A 510 -24.72 -11.13 30.88
CA GLN A 510 -24.15 -12.46 30.66
C GLN A 510 -23.06 -12.45 29.58
N PHE A 511 -23.30 -11.73 28.51
CA PHE A 511 -22.37 -11.59 27.38
C PHE A 511 -21.74 -10.21 27.43
N LYS A 512 -20.43 -10.14 27.33
CA LYS A 512 -19.66 -8.92 27.48
C LYS A 512 -18.98 -8.54 26.20
N GLN A 513 -18.68 -7.27 26.04
CA GLN A 513 -17.82 -6.81 24.97
C GLN A 513 -16.36 -7.10 25.31
N ILE A 514 -15.68 -7.80 24.41
CA ILE A 514 -14.27 -8.16 24.56
C ILE A 514 -13.46 -7.55 23.41
N PRO A 515 -12.27 -7.01 23.67
CA PRO A 515 -11.35 -6.59 22.60
C PRO A 515 -10.93 -7.78 21.73
N TYR A 516 -10.88 -7.58 20.43
CA TYR A 516 -10.45 -8.59 19.49
C TYR A 516 -9.23 -8.13 18.69
N GLY A 517 -8.28 -9.03 18.44
CA GLY A 517 -7.06 -8.73 17.68
C GLY A 517 -6.25 -7.59 18.29
N ALA A 518 -5.66 -6.77 17.46
CA ALA A 518 -4.94 -5.57 17.82
C ALA A 518 -5.90 -4.37 18.07
N ALA A 519 -6.85 -4.56 18.97
CA ALA A 519 -8.06 -3.79 19.14
C ALA A 519 -7.89 -2.29 19.39
N LEU A 520 -6.77 -1.86 19.96
CA LEU A 520 -6.58 -0.47 20.42
C LEU A 520 -5.56 0.26 19.57
N ARG A 521 -5.95 1.44 19.06
CA ARG A 521 -5.05 2.36 18.32
C ARG A 521 -5.34 3.80 18.68
N VAL A 522 -4.32 4.64 18.58
CA VAL A 522 -4.42 6.10 18.73
C VAL A 522 -4.50 6.75 17.36
N ASN A 523 -5.51 7.59 17.14
CA ASN A 523 -5.63 8.39 15.94
C ASN A 523 -4.45 9.39 15.85
N PRO A 524 -3.61 9.32 14.83
CA PRO A 524 -2.41 10.17 14.76
C PRO A 524 -2.74 11.64 14.53
N VAL A 525 -3.93 11.97 14.05
CA VAL A 525 -4.35 13.35 13.78
C VAL A 525 -5.03 13.97 14.98
N THR A 526 -5.96 13.27 15.63
CA THR A 526 -6.78 13.81 16.72
C THR A 526 -6.25 13.45 18.12
N GLY A 527 -5.47 12.37 18.24
CA GLY A 527 -5.05 11.81 19.54
C GLY A 527 -6.09 10.92 20.21
N GLU A 528 -7.28 10.79 19.63
CA GLU A 528 -8.34 9.94 20.15
C GLU A 528 -7.97 8.46 20.09
N LEU A 529 -8.46 7.67 21.05
CA LEU A 529 -8.29 6.24 21.04
C LEU A 529 -9.47 5.58 20.32
N VAL A 530 -9.17 4.67 19.42
CA VAL A 530 -10.14 3.83 18.74
C VAL A 530 -9.98 2.39 19.22
N LEU A 531 -11.06 1.82 19.75
CA LEU A 531 -11.12 0.47 20.30
C LEU A 531 -12.20 -0.32 19.59
N ASN A 532 -11.87 -1.50 19.05
CA ASN A 532 -12.87 -2.43 18.54
C ASN A 532 -13.15 -3.56 19.55
N THR A 533 -14.40 -3.97 19.61
CA THR A 533 -14.87 -5.06 20.47
C THR A 533 -15.83 -5.99 19.77
N THR A 534 -15.89 -7.23 20.24
CA THR A 534 -16.83 -8.27 19.80
C THR A 534 -17.59 -8.77 21.03
N GLU A 535 -18.86 -9.19 20.90
CA GLU A 535 -19.61 -9.81 21.99
C GLU A 535 -18.99 -11.16 22.38
N SER A 536 -18.81 -11.38 23.67
CA SER A 536 -18.37 -12.69 24.20
C SER A 536 -19.50 -13.72 24.09
N GLY A 537 -19.15 -14.98 24.09
CA GLY A 537 -20.08 -16.10 23.84
C GLY A 537 -19.67 -16.81 22.56
N TYR A 538 -20.42 -17.79 22.14
CA TYR A 538 -20.14 -18.55 20.91
C TYR A 538 -21.29 -18.35 19.91
N GLY A 539 -21.06 -18.75 18.67
CA GLY A 539 -22.08 -18.69 17.61
C GLY A 539 -22.48 -17.24 17.29
N ALA A 540 -23.79 -16.96 17.26
CA ALA A 540 -24.35 -15.69 16.84
C ALA A 540 -23.88 -14.46 17.67
N HIS A 541 -23.35 -14.67 18.88
CA HIS A 541 -22.77 -13.58 19.68
C HIS A 541 -21.61 -12.89 18.99
N TYR A 542 -20.77 -13.63 18.28
CA TYR A 542 -19.65 -13.06 17.52
C TYR A 542 -20.06 -12.24 16.29
N GLN A 543 -21.34 -12.23 15.92
CA GLN A 543 -21.84 -11.34 14.87
C GLN A 543 -21.95 -9.89 15.32
N LYS A 544 -22.00 -9.63 16.64
CA LYS A 544 -22.13 -8.31 17.18
C LYS A 544 -20.78 -7.69 17.46
N ASN A 545 -20.51 -6.58 16.81
CA ASN A 545 -19.24 -5.89 16.87
C ASN A 545 -19.41 -4.39 16.99
N TRP A 546 -18.51 -3.72 17.70
CA TRP A 546 -18.55 -2.29 17.95
C TRP A 546 -17.19 -1.64 17.76
N ILE A 547 -17.23 -0.34 17.48
CA ILE A 547 -16.08 0.55 17.46
C ILE A 547 -16.34 1.68 18.44
N HIS A 548 -15.47 1.86 19.41
CA HIS A 548 -15.54 2.88 20.44
C HIS A 548 -14.47 3.93 20.21
N THR A 549 -14.82 5.20 20.38
CA THR A 549 -13.86 6.30 20.33
C THR A 549 -13.82 6.99 21.68
N TYR A 550 -12.62 7.17 22.23
CA TYR A 550 -12.37 7.92 23.45
C TYR A 550 -11.55 9.16 23.15
N ASP A 551 -11.83 10.23 23.87
CA ASP A 551 -10.99 11.42 23.84
C ASP A 551 -9.63 11.19 24.54
N MET A 552 -8.76 12.19 24.48
CA MET A 552 -7.43 12.12 25.11
C MET A 552 -7.48 12.10 26.66
N THR A 553 -8.65 12.30 27.26
CA THR A 553 -8.84 12.21 28.74
C THR A 553 -9.35 10.83 29.16
N GLY A 554 -9.67 9.95 28.20
CA GLY A 554 -10.24 8.62 28.44
C GLY A 554 -11.77 8.61 28.52
N THR A 555 -12.44 9.72 28.17
CA THR A 555 -13.89 9.79 28.11
C THR A 555 -14.40 9.14 26.83
N LEU A 556 -15.35 8.21 26.93
CA LEU A 556 -16.02 7.62 25.76
C LEU A 556 -16.89 8.69 25.08
N ILE A 557 -16.57 9.02 23.82
CA ILE A 557 -17.28 10.06 23.05
C ILE A 557 -18.19 9.48 21.96
N ASN A 558 -17.91 8.27 21.49
CA ASN A 558 -18.73 7.64 20.48
C ASN A 558 -18.66 6.11 20.54
N THR A 559 -19.76 5.46 20.14
CA THR A 559 -19.83 4.03 19.90
C THR A 559 -20.62 3.78 18.61
N LYS A 560 -20.00 3.06 17.68
CA LYS A 560 -20.62 2.61 16.44
C LYS A 560 -20.85 1.11 16.49
N THR A 561 -22.04 0.67 16.11
CA THR A 561 -22.36 -0.74 15.95
C THR A 561 -22.20 -1.11 14.48
N LEU A 562 -21.47 -2.16 14.20
CA LEU A 562 -21.38 -2.75 12.87
C LEU A 562 -22.65 -3.55 12.60
N ASN A 563 -23.01 -3.75 11.32
CA ASN A 563 -24.05 -4.69 10.94
C ASN A 563 -23.73 -6.10 11.46
N ASP A 564 -24.74 -6.83 11.89
CA ASP A 564 -24.59 -8.17 12.45
C ASP A 564 -23.94 -9.13 11.44
N TYR A 565 -22.68 -9.43 11.67
CA TYR A 565 -21.89 -10.34 10.88
C TYR A 565 -20.61 -10.74 11.62
N TYR A 566 -20.02 -11.88 11.30
CA TYR A 566 -18.77 -12.38 11.87
C TYR A 566 -17.55 -11.59 11.36
N TRP A 567 -17.54 -10.28 11.60
CA TRP A 567 -16.48 -9.38 11.15
C TRP A 567 -15.14 -9.69 11.80
N PHE A 568 -15.13 -10.02 13.09
CA PHE A 568 -13.92 -10.13 13.88
C PHE A 568 -12.96 -8.97 13.58
N PRO A 569 -13.35 -7.72 13.85
CA PRO A 569 -12.54 -6.54 13.54
C PRO A 569 -11.22 -6.64 14.31
N SER A 570 -10.10 -6.71 13.59
CA SER A 570 -8.81 -7.06 14.18
C SER A 570 -7.86 -5.87 14.33
N LEU A 571 -7.96 -4.85 13.48
CA LEU A 571 -7.01 -3.74 13.49
C LEU A 571 -7.59 -2.48 12.84
N THR A 572 -7.54 -1.35 13.56
CA THR A 572 -7.74 -0.02 12.97
C THR A 572 -6.46 0.45 12.28
N VAL A 573 -6.58 0.95 11.05
CA VAL A 573 -5.49 1.57 10.28
C VAL A 573 -5.92 2.96 9.85
N PHE A 574 -5.17 3.98 10.25
CA PHE A 574 -5.43 5.37 9.86
C PHE A 574 -4.84 5.67 8.49
N THR A 575 -5.45 6.62 7.80
CA THR A 575 -4.97 7.08 6.50
C THR A 575 -3.62 7.81 6.63
N ASN A 576 -2.79 7.69 5.60
CA ASN A 576 -1.48 8.35 5.50
C ASN A 576 -1.57 9.44 4.42
N ASN A 577 -2.09 10.60 4.78
CA ASN A 577 -2.41 11.66 3.83
C ASN A 577 -1.33 12.72 3.72
N SER A 578 -0.63 12.98 4.84
CA SER A 578 0.31 14.09 4.95
C SER A 578 1.65 13.74 4.30
N VAL A 579 2.27 14.75 3.72
CA VAL A 579 3.70 14.73 3.33
C VAL A 579 4.49 15.42 4.43
N PRO A 580 5.70 15.00 4.76
CA PRO A 580 6.50 15.68 5.76
C PRO A 580 6.78 17.13 5.34
N VAL A 581 6.69 18.04 6.30
CA VAL A 581 7.02 19.45 6.09
C VAL A 581 8.40 19.72 6.66
N VAL A 582 9.31 20.17 5.80
CA VAL A 582 10.66 20.57 6.22
C VAL A 582 10.68 22.09 6.35
N SER A 583 10.93 22.59 7.55
CA SER A 583 10.91 24.01 7.86
C SER A 583 12.03 24.78 7.14
N ASN A 584 11.89 26.12 7.07
CA ASN A 584 12.88 26.99 6.46
C ASN A 584 14.17 27.17 7.30
N ILE A 585 14.29 26.45 8.42
CA ILE A 585 15.48 26.49 9.29
C ILE A 585 16.66 25.79 8.62
N LEU A 586 16.43 24.83 7.71
CA LEU A 586 17.49 24.24 6.93
C LEU A 586 18.07 25.30 5.98
N PRO A 587 19.33 25.71 6.16
CA PRO A 587 19.90 26.75 5.32
C PRO A 587 19.97 26.26 3.86
N SER A 588 19.60 27.13 2.93
CA SER A 588 19.73 26.86 1.49
C SER A 588 21.19 26.92 1.03
N GLN A 589 22.05 27.62 1.77
CA GLN A 589 23.48 27.74 1.52
C GLN A 589 24.28 27.65 2.81
N VAL A 590 25.34 26.87 2.82
CA VAL A 590 26.29 26.75 3.93
C VAL A 590 27.69 27.02 3.41
N THR A 591 28.42 27.93 4.06
CA THR A 591 29.86 28.13 3.81
C THR A 591 30.64 27.45 4.92
N ALA A 592 31.40 26.45 4.57
CA ALA A 592 32.11 25.64 5.54
C ALA A 592 33.65 25.81 5.38
N GLY A 593 34.30 26.35 6.38
CA GLY A 593 35.77 26.32 6.53
C GLY A 593 36.23 25.18 7.47
N ASN A 594 35.31 24.75 8.37
CA ASN A 594 35.47 23.63 9.30
C ASN A 594 34.23 22.73 9.18
N THR A 595 34.28 21.55 9.81
CA THR A 595 33.14 20.65 9.88
C THR A 595 31.95 21.38 10.48
N THR A 596 30.81 21.32 9.78
CA THR A 596 29.52 21.93 10.18
C THR A 596 28.52 20.80 10.46
N THR A 597 27.83 20.91 11.58
CA THR A 597 26.76 19.96 11.95
C THR A 597 25.41 20.66 11.93
N ILE A 598 24.41 20.05 11.26
CA ILE A 598 23.05 20.54 11.14
C ILE A 598 22.12 19.49 11.75
N ASP A 599 21.32 19.86 12.74
CA ASP A 599 20.27 18.99 13.30
C ASP A 599 19.10 18.87 12.32
N LEU A 600 18.82 17.65 11.88
CA LEU A 600 17.72 17.34 10.97
C LEU A 600 16.45 16.87 11.69
N LYS A 601 16.47 16.65 13.02
CA LYS A 601 15.30 16.23 13.78
C LYS A 601 14.31 17.36 13.96
N SER A 602 14.81 18.52 14.38
CA SER A 602 13.98 19.67 14.77
C SER A 602 13.37 20.43 13.59
N ILE A 603 13.79 20.10 12.34
CA ILE A 603 13.38 20.82 11.14
C ILE A 603 12.27 20.11 10.33
N VAL A 604 11.88 18.93 10.74
CA VAL A 604 10.83 18.14 10.04
C VAL A 604 9.64 17.91 10.95
N SER A 605 8.45 18.07 10.40
CA SER A 605 7.18 17.74 11.05
C SER A 605 6.29 16.93 10.12
N ASP A 606 5.35 16.18 10.69
CA ASP A 606 4.34 15.43 9.96
C ASP A 606 3.02 15.44 10.75
N ALA A 607 1.90 15.62 10.07
CA ALA A 607 0.61 15.79 10.73
C ALA A 607 -0.01 14.45 11.18
N ASP A 608 0.27 13.37 10.47
CA ASP A 608 -0.33 12.04 10.70
C ASP A 608 0.71 10.92 10.94
N ASN A 609 1.99 11.25 11.03
CA ASN A 609 3.05 10.29 11.37
C ASN A 609 3.93 10.81 12.51
N MET A 610 4.72 9.90 13.07
CA MET A 610 5.66 10.20 14.15
C MET A 610 6.89 10.94 13.58
N GLU A 611 7.08 12.21 13.92
CA GLU A 611 8.18 13.05 13.42
C GLU A 611 9.56 12.44 13.67
N VAL A 612 9.72 11.81 14.83
CA VAL A 612 10.96 11.14 15.24
C VAL A 612 11.28 9.89 14.42
N SER A 613 10.29 9.35 13.69
CA SER A 613 10.46 8.17 12.83
C SER A 613 10.86 8.56 11.40
N VAL A 614 10.82 9.84 11.03
CA VAL A 614 11.16 10.29 9.68
C VAL A 614 12.60 9.90 9.33
N VAL A 615 12.76 9.15 8.26
CA VAL A 615 14.06 8.69 7.78
C VAL A 615 14.72 9.78 6.95
N LYS A 616 15.97 10.12 7.26
CA LYS A 616 16.76 11.12 6.54
C LYS A 616 17.86 10.42 5.76
N THR A 617 17.99 10.75 4.47
CA THR A 617 18.98 10.14 3.58
C THR A 617 19.64 11.19 2.70
N ILE A 618 20.91 11.02 2.37
CA ILE A 618 21.54 11.81 1.33
C ILE A 618 21.21 11.16 0.00
N LYS A 619 20.44 11.86 -0.84
CA LYS A 619 20.05 11.41 -2.16
C LYS A 619 21.13 11.64 -3.21
N SER A 620 21.80 12.78 -3.12
CA SER A 620 22.93 13.10 -3.98
C SER A 620 23.88 14.09 -3.32
N ASN A 621 25.14 14.06 -3.77
CA ASN A 621 26.18 15.02 -3.46
C ASN A 621 26.91 15.29 -4.78
N SER A 622 26.76 16.50 -5.34
CA SER A 622 27.28 16.84 -6.67
C SER A 622 28.80 16.90 -6.73
N ASN A 623 29.45 17.17 -5.60
CA ASN A 623 30.92 17.26 -5.53
C ASN A 623 31.47 16.68 -4.20
N PRO A 624 31.48 15.33 -4.04
CA PRO A 624 31.92 14.68 -2.83
C PRO A 624 33.42 14.84 -2.56
N THR A 625 34.20 15.32 -3.53
CA THR A 625 35.60 15.65 -3.35
C THR A 625 35.82 17.01 -2.69
N ALA A 626 34.90 17.95 -2.86
CA ALA A 626 34.93 19.24 -2.20
C ALA A 626 34.32 19.17 -0.79
N VAL A 627 33.21 18.48 -0.63
CA VAL A 627 32.49 18.37 0.64
C VAL A 627 32.06 16.92 0.87
N SER A 628 32.49 16.34 1.99
CA SER A 628 31.90 15.09 2.49
C SER A 628 30.63 15.42 3.26
N ALA A 629 29.55 14.70 2.97
CA ALA A 629 28.26 14.80 3.65
C ALA A 629 27.88 13.44 4.23
N VAL A 630 27.53 13.38 5.51
CA VAL A 630 27.11 12.16 6.22
C VAL A 630 25.98 12.51 7.18
N ILE A 631 24.93 11.68 7.23
CA ILE A 631 23.94 11.75 8.29
C ILE A 631 24.31 10.68 9.34
N ASN A 632 24.53 11.12 10.59
CA ASN A 632 24.91 10.22 11.68
C ASN A 632 23.68 9.58 12.34
N THR A 633 23.90 8.70 13.33
CA THR A 633 22.84 8.00 14.08
C THR A 633 22.00 8.92 14.97
N ASN A 634 22.41 10.17 15.14
CA ASN A 634 21.63 11.21 15.82
C ASN A 634 20.77 12.03 14.86
N ASP A 635 20.65 11.63 13.59
CA ASP A 635 19.97 12.40 12.54
C ASP A 635 20.57 13.81 12.34
N GLU A 636 21.89 13.94 12.52
CA GLU A 636 22.63 15.17 12.26
C GLU A 636 23.36 15.06 10.92
N LEU A 637 23.19 16.06 10.06
CA LEU A 637 23.98 16.20 8.84
C LEU A 637 25.33 16.80 9.17
N ILE A 638 26.37 16.03 8.92
CA ILE A 638 27.78 16.43 9.11
C ILE A 638 28.37 16.76 7.74
N LEU A 639 28.74 18.02 7.56
CA LEU A 639 29.38 18.55 6.36
C LEU A 639 30.84 18.81 6.66
N THR A 640 31.75 18.08 6.00
CA THR A 640 33.18 18.23 6.16
C THR A 640 33.81 18.79 4.88
N PRO A 641 34.35 20.01 4.88
CA PRO A 641 35.05 20.56 3.73
C PRO A 641 36.36 19.77 3.53
N LEU A 642 36.63 19.37 2.30
CA LEU A 642 37.84 18.60 1.94
C LEU A 642 38.79 19.43 1.08
N VAL A 643 38.26 20.07 0.05
CA VAL A 643 38.99 21.06 -0.79
C VAL A 643 38.04 22.23 -1.12
N SER A 644 38.63 23.34 -1.56
CA SER A 644 37.79 24.49 -2.01
C SER A 644 36.93 24.10 -3.20
N GLY A 645 35.66 24.45 -3.14
CA GLY A 645 34.67 24.14 -4.19
C GLY A 645 33.24 24.21 -3.69
N THR A 646 32.31 24.07 -4.60
CA THR A 646 30.89 24.07 -4.28
C THR A 646 30.30 22.66 -4.49
N SER A 647 29.41 22.27 -3.61
CA SER A 647 28.64 21.04 -3.73
C SER A 647 27.17 21.27 -3.43
N ASP A 648 26.30 20.80 -4.30
CA ASP A 648 24.86 20.70 -4.04
C ASP A 648 24.55 19.33 -3.44
N ILE A 649 23.91 19.35 -2.28
CA ILE A 649 23.56 18.14 -1.52
C ILE A 649 22.05 18.07 -1.40
N VAL A 650 21.46 16.99 -1.92
CA VAL A 650 20.03 16.72 -1.81
C VAL A 650 19.80 15.76 -0.64
N ILE A 651 18.94 16.16 0.28
CA ILE A 651 18.55 15.40 1.46
C ILE A 651 17.10 14.98 1.30
N GLY A 652 16.83 13.68 1.38
CA GLY A 652 15.49 13.10 1.40
C GLY A 652 14.99 12.93 2.82
N PHE A 653 13.73 13.32 3.05
CA PHE A 653 12.97 13.13 4.28
C PHE A 653 11.80 12.22 3.97
N ASN A 654 11.86 10.97 4.40
CA ASN A 654 10.83 9.97 4.17
C ASN A 654 10.01 9.75 5.44
N SER A 655 8.76 10.17 5.42
CA SER A 655 7.79 9.93 6.47
C SER A 655 6.80 8.86 6.02
N ASN A 656 6.89 7.68 6.59
CA ASN A 656 6.01 6.55 6.30
C ASN A 656 5.75 6.34 4.78
N GLY A 657 6.82 6.41 3.97
CA GLY A 657 6.77 6.21 2.52
C GLY A 657 6.48 7.46 1.69
N LYS A 658 6.27 8.62 2.32
CA LYS A 658 6.11 9.90 1.64
C LYS A 658 7.40 10.69 1.73
N LEU A 659 7.98 10.99 0.57
CA LEU A 659 9.29 11.61 0.42
C LEU A 659 9.19 13.10 0.08
N VAL A 660 9.95 13.91 0.79
CA VAL A 660 10.25 15.30 0.44
C VAL A 660 11.75 15.47 0.34
N GLU A 661 12.21 16.13 -0.71
CA GLU A 661 13.63 16.41 -0.91
C GLU A 661 13.93 17.90 -0.70
N LYS A 662 15.07 18.17 -0.08
CA LYS A 662 15.62 19.53 0.11
C LYS A 662 17.05 19.59 -0.38
N ASN A 663 17.35 20.63 -1.15
CA ASN A 663 18.68 20.91 -1.63
C ASN A 663 19.36 21.96 -0.76
N ILE A 664 20.62 21.74 -0.41
CA ILE A 664 21.52 22.75 0.18
C ILE A 664 22.77 22.87 -0.69
N THR A 665 23.19 24.10 -0.91
CA THR A 665 24.46 24.40 -1.59
C THR A 665 25.53 24.70 -0.53
N VAL A 666 26.60 23.94 -0.53
CA VAL A 666 27.72 24.08 0.40
C VAL A 666 28.92 24.64 -0.35
N ASN A 667 29.36 25.81 0.05
CA ASN A 667 30.60 26.40 -0.43
C ASN A 667 31.72 26.04 0.54
N SER A 668 32.62 25.15 0.14
CA SER A 668 33.80 24.78 0.90
C SER A 668 34.91 25.78 0.64
N THR A 669 35.35 26.45 1.67
CA THR A 669 36.53 27.31 1.64
C THR A 669 37.61 26.66 2.50
N THR A 670 38.69 26.17 1.90
CA THR A 670 39.86 25.83 2.66
C THR A 670 40.63 27.12 2.90
N SER A 671 40.87 27.47 4.16
CA SER A 671 41.69 28.64 4.47
C SER A 671 43.14 28.39 3.97
N THR A 672 43.59 29.23 3.05
CA THR A 672 44.94 29.19 2.54
C THR A 672 45.96 29.82 3.52
N LEU A 673 45.62 29.98 4.79
CA LEU A 673 46.47 30.59 5.82
C LEU A 673 46.55 29.69 7.06
N ALA A 674 47.27 28.61 6.92
CA ALA A 674 48.11 28.06 8.00
C ALA A 674 49.12 27.10 7.36
N THR A 675 50.38 27.44 7.38
CA THR A 675 51.43 26.45 7.47
C THR A 675 51.24 25.67 8.77
N ALA A 676 50.22 24.85 8.83
CA ALA A 676 50.17 23.81 9.84
C ALA A 676 51.15 22.73 9.39
N GLU A 677 52.11 22.45 10.24
CA GLU A 677 52.94 21.25 10.12
C GLU A 677 52.06 20.09 9.68
N VAL A 678 52.39 19.51 8.53
CA VAL A 678 51.77 18.28 8.07
C VAL A 678 52.12 17.24 9.13
N LYS A 679 51.22 17.04 10.11
CA LYS A 679 51.23 15.82 10.89
C LYS A 679 51.10 14.69 9.88
N LYS A 680 52.24 14.02 9.64
CA LYS A 680 52.35 12.87 8.75
C LYS A 680 51.20 11.93 9.09
N LEU A 681 50.22 11.82 8.19
CA LEU A 681 49.07 10.95 8.39
C LEU A 681 49.56 9.56 8.80
N GLU A 682 49.27 9.16 10.03
CA GLU A 682 49.63 7.83 10.56
C GLU A 682 48.81 6.71 9.93
N PHE A 683 47.93 7.06 8.96
CA PHE A 683 47.09 6.12 8.24
C PHE A 683 47.29 6.24 6.74
N SER A 684 47.57 5.13 6.07
CA SER A 684 47.69 5.05 4.61
C SER A 684 47.28 3.67 4.09
N ILE A 685 46.83 3.64 2.83
CA ILE A 685 46.50 2.39 2.13
C ILE A 685 47.39 2.24 0.89
N TYR A 686 47.86 1.02 0.63
CA TYR A 686 48.68 0.73 -0.55
C TYR A 686 48.61 -0.74 -0.95
N PRO A 687 48.83 -1.08 -2.24
CA PRO A 687 48.89 -0.13 -3.35
C PRO A 687 47.54 0.51 -3.61
N ASN A 688 47.54 1.72 -4.12
CA ASN A 688 46.32 2.39 -4.56
C ASN A 688 46.67 3.20 -5.83
N PRO A 689 46.29 2.77 -7.05
CA PRO A 689 45.36 1.68 -7.37
C PRO A 689 45.80 0.27 -6.95
N VAL A 690 44.79 -0.57 -6.64
CA VAL A 690 44.97 -1.95 -6.18
C VAL A 690 44.39 -2.96 -7.16
N THR A 691 45.10 -4.11 -7.33
CA THR A 691 44.59 -5.23 -8.14
C THR A 691 44.00 -6.33 -7.25
N ASP A 692 44.76 -6.82 -6.25
CA ASP A 692 44.34 -8.02 -5.50
C ASP A 692 44.25 -7.78 -3.99
N ILE A 693 45.33 -7.26 -3.39
CA ILE A 693 45.45 -7.11 -1.95
C ILE A 693 45.78 -5.66 -1.61
N LEU A 694 44.93 -5.04 -0.79
CA LEU A 694 45.12 -3.73 -0.22
C LEU A 694 45.71 -3.85 1.19
N THR A 695 46.78 -3.15 1.48
CA THR A 695 47.37 -3.10 2.82
C THR A 695 47.05 -1.77 3.49
N ILE A 696 46.63 -1.83 4.75
CA ILE A 696 46.43 -0.66 5.59
C ILE A 696 47.65 -0.50 6.48
N LYS A 697 48.29 0.66 6.41
CA LYS A 697 49.42 1.04 7.30
C LYS A 697 48.93 2.06 8.33
N THR A 698 48.94 1.66 9.59
CA THR A 698 48.64 2.52 10.73
C THR A 698 49.34 1.96 11.97
N GLN A 699 49.62 2.84 12.95
CA GLN A 699 50.10 2.45 14.27
C GLN A 699 48.95 2.25 15.27
N GLU A 700 47.74 2.59 14.87
CA GLU A 700 46.55 2.48 15.70
C GLU A 700 45.87 1.10 15.53
N LYS A 701 45.22 0.64 16.58
CA LYS A 701 44.48 -0.63 16.52
C LYS A 701 43.21 -0.48 15.71
N ILE A 702 43.15 -1.14 14.55
CA ILE A 702 41.96 -1.14 13.71
C ILE A 702 40.87 -1.98 14.39
N GLN A 703 39.68 -1.38 14.61
CA GLN A 703 38.53 -2.03 15.18
C GLN A 703 37.58 -2.57 14.09
N ASN A 704 37.41 -1.79 13.01
CA ASN A 704 36.52 -2.19 11.90
C ASN A 704 36.97 -1.53 10.59
N VAL A 705 36.70 -2.23 9.47
CA VAL A 705 36.92 -1.71 8.11
C VAL A 705 35.72 -2.01 7.25
N SER A 706 35.30 -1.03 6.47
CA SER A 706 34.22 -1.16 5.48
C SER A 706 34.64 -0.51 4.18
N ILE A 707 34.29 -1.11 3.06
CA ILE A 707 34.46 -0.54 1.72
C ILE A 707 33.08 -0.21 1.14
N TYR A 708 32.95 0.98 0.57
CA TYR A 708 31.73 1.48 -0.05
C TYR A 708 31.96 1.70 -1.54
N ASP A 709 30.99 1.34 -2.37
CA ASP A 709 30.96 1.74 -3.77
C ASP A 709 30.51 3.20 -3.92
N THR A 710 30.52 3.73 -5.13
CA THR A 710 30.13 5.13 -5.43
C THR A 710 28.64 5.43 -5.18
N SER A 711 27.81 4.39 -5.00
CA SER A 711 26.42 4.55 -4.60
C SER A 711 26.22 4.50 -3.07
N GLY A 712 27.31 4.39 -2.29
CA GLY A 712 27.27 4.31 -0.83
C GLY A 712 26.93 2.91 -0.29
N ARG A 713 26.84 1.90 -1.15
CA ARG A 713 26.57 0.52 -0.74
C ARG A 713 27.84 -0.13 -0.19
N VAL A 714 27.72 -0.78 0.97
CA VAL A 714 28.83 -1.56 1.55
C VAL A 714 29.11 -2.78 0.67
N VAL A 715 30.36 -2.93 0.26
CA VAL A 715 30.87 -4.14 -0.39
C VAL A 715 31.64 -4.96 0.64
N ASN A 716 31.44 -6.28 0.60
CA ASN A 716 31.98 -7.17 1.60
C ASN A 716 33.52 -7.19 1.53
N ALA A 717 34.20 -6.79 2.61
CA ALA A 717 35.64 -6.78 2.73
C ALA A 717 36.02 -7.22 4.14
N GLN A 718 36.88 -8.23 4.24
CA GLN A 718 37.39 -8.70 5.53
C GLN A 718 38.82 -8.28 5.69
N LEU A 719 39.12 -7.64 6.83
CA LEU A 719 40.47 -7.30 7.25
C LEU A 719 41.12 -8.54 7.87
N ASN A 720 42.25 -8.96 7.31
CA ASN A 720 43.07 -10.04 7.86
C ASN A 720 44.53 -9.58 7.95
N ASN A 721 45.03 -9.49 9.14
CA ASN A 721 46.41 -9.05 9.41
C ASN A 721 46.84 -7.73 8.72
N GLY A 722 45.94 -6.72 8.75
CA GLY A 722 46.20 -5.42 8.11
C GLY A 722 46.02 -5.41 6.59
N GLN A 723 45.56 -6.50 6.01
CA GLN A 723 45.34 -6.65 4.56
C GLN A 723 43.88 -6.96 4.25
N ILE A 724 43.42 -6.50 3.10
CA ILE A 724 42.07 -6.75 2.57
C ILE A 724 42.20 -7.34 1.16
N ASN A 725 41.60 -8.49 0.96
CA ASN A 725 41.46 -9.07 -0.39
C ASN A 725 40.34 -8.37 -1.15
N VAL A 726 40.68 -7.73 -2.26
CA VAL A 726 39.76 -6.98 -3.12
C VAL A 726 39.62 -7.61 -4.52
N THR A 727 40.08 -8.85 -4.72
CA THR A 727 40.01 -9.53 -6.01
C THR A 727 38.61 -9.67 -6.57
N THR A 728 37.62 -9.82 -5.68
CA THR A 728 36.20 -9.98 -6.06
C THR A 728 35.48 -8.65 -6.37
N LEU A 729 36.15 -7.50 -6.12
CA LEU A 729 35.56 -6.21 -6.42
C LEU A 729 35.71 -5.90 -7.91
N PRO A 730 34.64 -5.43 -8.59
CA PRO A 730 34.73 -4.89 -9.94
C PRO A 730 35.71 -3.73 -10.05
N LYS A 731 36.27 -3.50 -11.22
CA LYS A 731 37.10 -2.30 -11.48
C LYS A 731 36.30 -1.03 -11.21
N GLY A 732 36.86 -0.11 -10.46
CA GLY A 732 36.14 1.11 -10.12
C GLY A 732 36.74 1.89 -8.95
N ILE A 733 35.98 2.91 -8.52
CA ILE A 733 36.30 3.77 -7.38
C ILE A 733 35.47 3.34 -6.19
N TYR A 734 36.12 3.23 -5.04
CA TYR A 734 35.52 2.88 -3.76
C TYR A 734 35.99 3.83 -2.67
N ILE A 735 35.30 3.85 -1.55
CA ILE A 735 35.71 4.54 -0.33
C ILE A 735 35.96 3.48 0.74
N LEU A 736 37.19 3.40 1.23
CA LEU A 736 37.53 2.61 2.39
C LEU A 736 37.32 3.46 3.64
N LYS A 737 36.58 2.93 4.61
CA LYS A 737 36.41 3.49 5.96
C LYS A 737 37.03 2.54 6.96
N ALA A 738 37.98 3.04 7.72
CA ALA A 738 38.61 2.31 8.83
C ALA A 738 38.32 3.01 10.15
N VAL A 739 37.84 2.26 11.13
CA VAL A 739 37.61 2.72 12.50
C VAL A 739 38.72 2.16 13.34
N THR A 740 39.48 3.03 14.02
CA THR A 740 40.52 2.66 14.95
C THR A 740 40.08 2.97 16.39
N ASP A 741 40.93 2.67 17.35
CA ASP A 741 40.73 3.02 18.76
C ASP A 741 40.84 4.53 19.05
N LYS A 742 41.31 5.33 18.08
CA LYS A 742 41.51 6.78 18.25
C LYS A 742 40.76 7.64 17.24
N ALA A 743 40.50 7.12 16.02
CA ALA A 743 39.93 7.92 14.95
C ALA A 743 39.17 7.07 13.91
N VAL A 744 38.42 7.76 13.06
CA VAL A 744 37.79 7.17 11.87
C VAL A 744 38.49 7.76 10.65
N TYR A 745 39.04 6.89 9.82
CA TYR A 745 39.74 7.27 8.59
C TYR A 745 38.88 6.87 7.39
N GLN A 746 38.84 7.75 6.40
CA GLN A 746 38.21 7.45 5.10
C GLN A 746 39.24 7.76 3.99
N GLN A 747 39.37 6.84 3.05
CA GLN A 747 40.32 7.02 1.96
C GLN A 747 39.76 6.44 0.64
N LYS A 748 39.95 7.19 -0.45
CA LYS A 748 39.59 6.72 -1.79
C LYS A 748 40.45 5.51 -2.16
N LEU A 749 39.81 4.47 -2.62
CA LEU A 749 40.38 3.23 -3.13
C LEU A 749 40.08 3.11 -4.62
N ILE A 750 41.08 2.89 -5.45
CA ILE A 750 40.96 2.65 -6.86
C ILE A 750 41.27 1.17 -7.13
N LYS A 751 40.29 0.44 -7.65
CA LYS A 751 40.42 -0.97 -8.06
C LYS A 751 40.69 -1.04 -9.57
N ASN A 752 41.80 -1.62 -9.94
CA ASN A 752 42.21 -1.86 -11.33
C ASN A 752 41.64 -3.18 -11.90
#